data_bedb08b1ed584fd3241580df6062a969
#
_entry.id   bedb08b1ed584fd3241580df6062a969
#
_cell.length_a   1.000
_cell.length_b   1.000
_cell.length_c   1.000
_cell.angle_alpha   90.00
_cell.angle_beta   90.00
_cell.angle_gamma   90.00
#
_symmetry.space_group_name_H-M   'P 1'
#
loop_
_entity.id
_entity.type
_entity.pdbx_description
1 polymer ?
#
loop_
_entity_poly.entity_id
_entity_poly.type
_entity_poly.pdbx_seq_one_letter_code
_entity_poly.pdbx_strand_id
1 'polypeptide(L)'
;MILDGALGTMIQDYNLEEKDFRNADLAEHEGQLKGNNDVLNITRPDLILDIHRRYLAAGADLIETNTFSSQIISQADYQLEHLSRPMALAGARLARQAADEFSTDLWPRFVCGSVGPTNKTCSMSPDVSDAAARDITYDQMFDAYREQVGTLIEGGVDVILIETIFDTLNAKAAIDATITEMQMQGVELPIMLSMTVSDLAGRTLSGQTIEGFLASISSYPIFSVGLNCSFGADQMKPFLKELASKAPYYISAYPNAGLPNTMGQYDETAESMSPQIAQFINEGLVNIIGGCCGTDDRFIASYAALAKGKTPHAVVSKPNTLWLSGLEMLNVTPEVNFVNVGERCNVAGSKKFLRLIKEGQYDEAINIARKQVSDGALVLDINMDDGLLDAEKEMTTFLNMIAAEPDIARVPIMIDSSKWDVIMAGLKCVQGKCIVNSISLKEGEEQFIEHARALKRFGAACVVMCFDEQGQATTFERRIEIAQRAYRILTQEVGMNPLDIIFDPNILAIATGIEEHDNYAHEFIRSIAWIRKNLPGTHISGGVSNLSFSFRGNNYIREAMHAVFLYHAIKEGMDFGIVNPSSKVTYSDISADELEIIEDAILNRKPNAAEALIELANKIKEEEERRKAGMASGDASTQKQVEEEWRSLDLDERLKYALRKGIGDHLDEDLHLALEHFPHAVDIIEGPLMAGMNEVGELFGAGKMFLPQVVKTARTMKQAVAILQPYIEKEKKVGATKAGKVILATVKGDVHDIGKNIVAVVMACNNYEVIDLGVMVPAEQIIKKAIEEKADIIGLSGLITPSLEEMINVAQEMEKAGLDIPIMIGGATTSQLHVALKIAPVYGGPVVWMKDASQNSLAAARLLNKSEETAYVNELNDKYESLRAGYQDKQQKLLPIEEARKNRLRLFDD
;
A
#
# COMPACT_ATOMS: atom_id res chain seq x y z
N MET A 1 -0.98 29.51 -4.50
CA MET A 1 -1.84 29.36 -5.69
C MET A 1 -3.16 28.71 -5.26
N ILE A 2 -4.22 28.97 -6.01
CA ILE A 2 -5.56 28.43 -5.75
C ILE A 2 -5.86 27.38 -6.82
N LEU A 3 -6.07 26.14 -6.42
CA LEU A 3 -6.62 25.08 -7.25
C LEU A 3 -8.15 25.19 -7.20
N ASP A 4 -8.83 24.66 -8.19
CA ASP A 4 -10.28 24.63 -8.21
C ASP A 4 -10.90 23.67 -7.18
N GLY A 5 -12.18 23.39 -7.28
CA GLY A 5 -12.94 22.52 -6.42
C GLY A 5 -13.48 21.30 -7.16
N ALA A 6 -14.35 20.54 -6.51
CA ALA A 6 -14.84 19.28 -7.04
C ALA A 6 -15.72 19.46 -8.29
N LEU A 7 -15.24 19.00 -9.44
CA LEU A 7 -16.03 18.91 -10.68
C LEU A 7 -17.29 18.06 -10.47
N GLY A 8 -17.16 16.91 -9.82
CA GLY A 8 -18.29 16.03 -9.54
C GLY A 8 -19.40 16.69 -8.74
N THR A 9 -19.06 17.49 -7.72
CA THR A 9 -20.03 18.26 -6.93
C THR A 9 -20.78 19.26 -7.80
N MET A 10 -20.05 20.00 -8.64
CA MET A 10 -20.66 20.97 -9.54
C MET A 10 -21.56 20.30 -10.59
N ILE A 11 -21.18 19.13 -11.11
CA ILE A 11 -21.99 18.34 -12.05
C ILE A 11 -23.30 17.89 -11.39
N GLN A 12 -23.30 17.51 -10.12
CA GLN A 12 -24.51 17.10 -9.39
C GLN A 12 -25.56 18.20 -9.30
N ASP A 13 -25.16 19.47 -9.22
CA ASP A 13 -26.09 20.61 -9.18
C ASP A 13 -26.96 20.71 -10.41
N TYR A 14 -26.53 20.20 -11.56
CA TYR A 14 -27.30 20.19 -12.80
C TYR A 14 -28.40 19.11 -12.86
N ASN A 15 -28.45 18.19 -11.87
CA ASN A 15 -29.44 17.12 -11.79
C ASN A 15 -29.60 16.33 -13.11
N LEU A 16 -28.47 15.88 -13.67
CA LEU A 16 -28.43 15.21 -14.96
C LEU A 16 -29.13 13.85 -14.92
N GLU A 17 -29.78 13.52 -16.04
CA GLU A 17 -30.41 12.22 -16.29
C GLU A 17 -29.56 11.40 -17.25
N GLU A 18 -29.82 10.09 -17.40
CA GLU A 18 -29.11 9.18 -18.31
C GLU A 18 -28.96 9.73 -19.75
N LYS A 19 -29.99 10.43 -20.24
CA LYS A 19 -29.97 11.07 -21.58
C LYS A 19 -28.85 12.12 -21.74
N ASP A 20 -28.43 12.78 -20.63
CA ASP A 20 -27.42 13.83 -20.66
C ASP A 20 -26.00 13.24 -20.81
N PHE A 21 -25.83 11.97 -20.43
CA PHE A 21 -24.61 11.21 -20.61
C PHE A 21 -24.51 10.54 -21.99
N ARG A 22 -25.48 10.79 -22.90
CA ARG A 22 -25.53 10.21 -24.23
C ARG A 22 -25.54 11.29 -25.32
N ASN A 23 -24.92 10.97 -26.42
CA ASN A 23 -25.02 11.71 -27.68
C ASN A 23 -25.47 10.76 -28.81
N ALA A 24 -25.36 11.20 -30.06
CA ALA A 24 -25.78 10.39 -31.21
C ALA A 24 -25.00 9.09 -31.33
N ASP A 25 -23.71 9.12 -31.01
CA ASP A 25 -22.79 7.96 -31.10
C ASP A 25 -23.03 6.94 -29.96
N LEU A 26 -23.60 7.38 -28.84
CA LEU A 26 -23.89 6.58 -27.66
C LEU A 26 -25.37 6.26 -27.49
N ALA A 27 -26.23 6.59 -28.51
CA ALA A 27 -27.67 6.39 -28.40
C ALA A 27 -28.08 4.92 -28.23
N GLU A 28 -27.34 4.01 -28.87
CA GLU A 28 -27.59 2.58 -28.86
C GLU A 28 -26.69 1.81 -27.87
N HIS A 29 -25.95 2.52 -27.03
CA HIS A 29 -25.08 1.88 -26.01
C HIS A 29 -25.95 1.16 -24.98
N GLU A 30 -25.71 -0.13 -24.75
CA GLU A 30 -26.55 -0.95 -23.87
C GLU A 30 -26.33 -0.67 -22.37
N GLY A 31 -25.11 -0.21 -21.99
CA GLY A 31 -24.77 0.09 -20.61
C GLY A 31 -25.36 1.40 -20.09
N GLN A 32 -25.50 1.55 -18.78
CA GLN A 32 -25.82 2.83 -18.16
C GLN A 32 -24.55 3.70 -18.12
N LEU A 33 -24.68 4.96 -18.49
CA LEU A 33 -23.61 5.96 -18.53
C LEU A 33 -23.70 7.02 -17.43
N LYS A 34 -24.86 7.17 -16.78
CA LYS A 34 -25.03 8.07 -15.63
C LYS A 34 -24.05 7.66 -14.53
N GLY A 35 -23.22 8.61 -14.09
CA GLY A 35 -22.12 8.38 -13.15
C GLY A 35 -20.73 8.44 -13.78
N ASN A 36 -20.62 8.25 -15.11
CA ASN A 36 -19.39 8.50 -15.84
C ASN A 36 -19.25 10.00 -16.16
N ASN A 37 -18.70 10.77 -15.23
CA ASN A 37 -18.57 12.21 -15.42
C ASN A 37 -17.63 12.59 -16.56
N ASP A 38 -16.66 11.74 -16.89
CA ASP A 38 -15.70 11.98 -17.96
C ASP A 38 -16.34 11.97 -19.34
N VAL A 39 -17.40 11.16 -19.54
CA VAL A 39 -18.12 11.12 -20.82
C VAL A 39 -18.81 12.46 -21.15
N LEU A 40 -19.10 13.29 -20.12
CA LEU A 40 -19.67 14.61 -20.30
C LEU A 40 -18.77 15.56 -21.11
N ASN A 41 -17.47 15.30 -21.17
CA ASN A 41 -16.56 16.04 -22.04
C ASN A 41 -16.97 15.99 -23.52
N ILE A 42 -17.61 14.90 -23.93
CA ILE A 42 -18.05 14.68 -25.32
C ILE A 42 -19.58 14.74 -25.49
N THR A 43 -20.35 14.54 -24.41
CA THR A 43 -21.83 14.59 -24.50
C THR A 43 -22.39 15.95 -24.08
N ARG A 44 -21.77 16.61 -23.10
CA ARG A 44 -22.16 17.92 -22.56
C ARG A 44 -20.96 18.86 -22.37
N PRO A 45 -20.20 19.13 -23.43
CA PRO A 45 -19.04 20.04 -23.32
C PRO A 45 -19.39 21.44 -22.86
N ASP A 46 -20.62 21.89 -23.14
CA ASP A 46 -21.18 23.17 -22.66
C ASP A 46 -21.17 23.26 -21.15
N LEU A 47 -21.56 22.20 -20.46
CA LEU A 47 -21.64 22.11 -19.01
C LEU A 47 -20.26 22.10 -18.37
N ILE A 48 -19.35 21.28 -18.88
CA ILE A 48 -17.97 21.20 -18.35
C ILE A 48 -17.24 22.54 -18.53
N LEU A 49 -17.41 23.19 -19.67
CA LEU A 49 -16.83 24.51 -19.92
C LEU A 49 -17.39 25.58 -18.96
N ASP A 50 -18.71 25.53 -18.68
CA ASP A 50 -19.32 26.44 -17.71
C ASP A 50 -18.77 26.27 -16.30
N ILE A 51 -18.56 25.03 -15.85
CA ILE A 51 -17.96 24.73 -14.54
C ILE A 51 -16.54 25.30 -14.45
N HIS A 52 -15.69 25.06 -15.44
CA HIS A 52 -14.35 25.63 -15.46
C HIS A 52 -14.35 27.16 -15.40
N ARG A 53 -15.25 27.82 -16.15
CA ARG A 53 -15.42 29.28 -16.11
C ARG A 53 -15.83 29.78 -14.73
N ARG A 54 -16.72 29.07 -14.05
CA ARG A 54 -17.15 29.42 -12.68
C ARG A 54 -15.99 29.36 -11.70
N TYR A 55 -15.17 28.32 -11.72
CA TYR A 55 -14.00 28.23 -10.86
C TYR A 55 -12.95 29.31 -11.15
N LEU A 56 -12.70 29.59 -12.42
CA LEU A 56 -11.78 30.66 -12.82
C LEU A 56 -12.28 32.05 -12.40
N ALA A 57 -13.59 32.29 -12.51
CA ALA A 57 -14.24 33.52 -12.04
C ALA A 57 -14.17 33.63 -10.50
N ALA A 58 -14.26 32.51 -9.78
CA ALA A 58 -14.08 32.47 -8.34
C ALA A 58 -12.65 32.73 -7.87
N GLY A 59 -11.66 32.72 -8.78
CA GLY A 59 -10.29 33.06 -8.48
C GLY A 59 -9.29 31.90 -8.48
N ALA A 60 -9.66 30.74 -9.06
CA ALA A 60 -8.72 29.64 -9.26
C ALA A 60 -7.56 30.06 -10.18
N ASP A 61 -6.34 29.78 -9.79
CA ASP A 61 -5.12 29.93 -10.60
C ASP A 61 -4.88 28.69 -11.48
N LEU A 62 -5.25 27.50 -10.95
CA LEU A 62 -5.17 26.21 -11.60
C LEU A 62 -6.56 25.58 -11.65
N ILE A 63 -6.91 24.96 -12.77
CA ILE A 63 -8.13 24.16 -12.92
C ILE A 63 -7.77 22.75 -13.35
N GLU A 64 -8.45 21.76 -12.79
CA GLU A 64 -8.30 20.35 -13.15
C GLU A 64 -9.13 20.02 -14.39
N THR A 65 -8.61 19.16 -15.26
CA THR A 65 -9.40 18.61 -16.37
C THR A 65 -10.44 17.63 -15.85
N ASN A 66 -11.57 17.51 -16.50
CA ASN A 66 -12.59 16.49 -16.19
C ASN A 66 -12.17 15.14 -16.79
N THR A 67 -11.04 14.59 -16.31
CA THR A 67 -10.41 13.39 -16.87
C THR A 67 -9.95 12.38 -15.80
N PHE A 68 -10.47 12.51 -14.59
CA PHE A 68 -10.09 11.68 -13.43
C PHE A 68 -10.11 10.18 -13.73
N SER A 69 -11.11 9.70 -14.47
CA SER A 69 -11.29 8.30 -14.85
C SER A 69 -11.16 8.05 -16.36
N SER A 70 -10.58 9.00 -17.14
CA SER A 70 -10.45 8.89 -18.59
C SER A 70 -9.31 7.97 -19.04
N GLN A 71 -9.20 6.78 -18.45
CA GLN A 71 -8.24 5.75 -18.86
C GLN A 71 -8.95 4.41 -19.09
N ILE A 72 -8.38 3.55 -19.92
CA ILE A 72 -9.02 2.33 -20.41
C ILE A 72 -9.50 1.39 -19.29
N ILE A 73 -8.80 1.34 -18.15
CA ILE A 73 -9.13 0.44 -17.04
C ILE A 73 -10.46 0.85 -16.39
N SER A 74 -10.62 2.14 -16.04
CA SER A 74 -11.86 2.65 -15.44
C SER A 74 -13.01 2.72 -16.47
N GLN A 75 -12.69 3.03 -17.74
CA GLN A 75 -13.70 3.09 -18.79
C GLN A 75 -14.21 1.70 -19.22
N ALA A 76 -13.51 0.63 -18.90
CA ALA A 76 -13.97 -0.75 -19.09
C ALA A 76 -15.24 -1.06 -18.30
N ASP A 77 -15.44 -0.44 -17.13
CA ASP A 77 -16.65 -0.62 -16.32
C ASP A 77 -17.91 -0.12 -17.04
N TYR A 78 -17.72 0.85 -17.94
CA TYR A 78 -18.77 1.43 -18.79
C TYR A 78 -18.76 0.86 -20.21
N GLN A 79 -17.85 -0.08 -20.54
CA GLN A 79 -17.62 -0.60 -21.90
C GLN A 79 -17.28 0.53 -22.89
N LEU A 80 -16.56 1.54 -22.43
CA LEU A 80 -16.18 2.75 -23.16
C LEU A 80 -14.65 2.90 -23.33
N GLU A 81 -13.89 1.80 -23.26
CA GLU A 81 -12.43 1.82 -23.38
C GLU A 81 -11.97 2.54 -24.66
N HIS A 82 -12.71 2.36 -25.75
CA HIS A 82 -12.44 2.97 -27.04
C HIS A 82 -12.64 4.50 -27.08
N LEU A 83 -13.31 5.06 -26.05
CA LEU A 83 -13.53 6.49 -25.90
C LEU A 83 -12.63 7.15 -24.85
N SER A 84 -11.76 6.40 -24.16
CA SER A 84 -10.83 6.92 -23.16
C SER A 84 -10.03 8.11 -23.69
N ARG A 85 -9.35 7.91 -24.82
CA ARG A 85 -8.57 8.96 -25.49
C ARG A 85 -9.43 10.15 -25.96
N PRO A 86 -10.57 9.98 -26.68
CA PRO A 86 -11.48 11.08 -27.01
C PRO A 86 -11.95 11.90 -25.81
N MET A 87 -12.32 11.23 -24.71
CA MET A 87 -12.75 11.88 -23.48
C MET A 87 -11.63 12.71 -22.82
N ALA A 88 -10.43 12.12 -22.69
CA ALA A 88 -9.27 12.80 -22.12
C ALA A 88 -8.87 14.02 -22.97
N LEU A 89 -8.85 13.90 -24.29
CA LEU A 89 -8.50 14.99 -25.20
C LEU A 89 -9.54 16.13 -25.13
N ALA A 90 -10.83 15.80 -25.13
CA ALA A 90 -11.90 16.78 -25.03
C ALA A 90 -11.83 17.52 -23.68
N GLY A 91 -11.65 16.79 -22.56
CA GLY A 91 -11.52 17.37 -21.23
C GLY A 91 -10.36 18.36 -21.12
N ALA A 92 -9.18 17.98 -21.63
CA ALA A 92 -8.01 18.85 -21.63
C ALA A 92 -8.25 20.11 -22.47
N ARG A 93 -8.84 19.99 -23.65
CA ARG A 93 -9.14 21.14 -24.54
C ARG A 93 -10.18 22.08 -23.94
N LEU A 94 -11.22 21.56 -23.28
CA LEU A 94 -12.22 22.39 -22.61
C LEU A 94 -11.61 23.21 -21.47
N ALA A 95 -10.80 22.59 -20.64
CA ALA A 95 -10.09 23.27 -19.57
C ALA A 95 -9.10 24.31 -20.13
N ARG A 96 -8.34 23.97 -21.18
CA ARG A 96 -7.44 24.90 -21.86
C ARG A 96 -8.20 26.11 -22.43
N GLN A 97 -9.31 25.88 -23.09
CA GLN A 97 -10.16 26.95 -23.62
C GLN A 97 -10.59 27.89 -22.50
N ALA A 98 -11.12 27.37 -21.39
CA ALA A 98 -11.53 28.19 -20.26
C ALA A 98 -10.37 28.98 -19.66
N ALA A 99 -9.21 28.34 -19.46
CA ALA A 99 -8.04 29.01 -18.92
C ALA A 99 -7.53 30.14 -19.82
N ASP A 100 -7.55 29.93 -21.13
CA ASP A 100 -7.15 30.97 -22.09
C ASP A 100 -8.10 32.19 -22.11
N GLU A 101 -9.40 31.95 -21.90
CA GLU A 101 -10.42 33.02 -21.81
C GLU A 101 -10.17 33.94 -20.57
N PHE A 102 -9.63 33.39 -19.48
CA PHE A 102 -9.42 34.09 -18.21
C PHE A 102 -7.97 34.53 -18.00
N SER A 103 -7.00 33.99 -18.75
CA SER A 103 -5.60 34.36 -18.62
C SER A 103 -5.32 35.78 -19.09
N THR A 104 -4.46 36.47 -18.34
CA THR A 104 -3.87 37.75 -18.71
C THR A 104 -2.37 37.72 -18.44
N ASP A 105 -1.59 38.67 -19.01
CA ASP A 105 -0.16 38.78 -18.75
C ASP A 105 0.19 38.95 -17.25
N LEU A 106 -0.74 39.55 -16.48
CA LEU A 106 -0.55 39.74 -15.04
C LEU A 106 -1.13 38.63 -14.17
N TRP A 107 -1.98 37.83 -14.72
CA TRP A 107 -2.64 36.71 -14.02
C TRP A 107 -2.88 35.55 -14.96
N PRO A 108 -1.84 34.77 -15.26
CA PRO A 108 -1.98 33.54 -16.07
C PRO A 108 -2.79 32.49 -15.32
N ARG A 109 -3.54 31.68 -16.06
CA ARG A 109 -4.29 30.53 -15.56
C ARG A 109 -3.70 29.24 -16.13
N PHE A 110 -3.64 28.20 -15.32
CA PHE A 110 -3.00 26.95 -15.66
C PHE A 110 -4.00 25.79 -15.65
N VAL A 111 -3.73 24.78 -16.47
CA VAL A 111 -4.53 23.57 -16.59
C VAL A 111 -3.75 22.39 -16.03
N CYS A 112 -4.30 21.76 -14.99
CA CYS A 112 -3.81 20.51 -14.43
C CYS A 112 -4.50 19.33 -15.10
N GLY A 113 -3.75 18.51 -15.81
CA GLY A 113 -4.23 17.24 -16.34
C GLY A 113 -4.47 16.26 -15.21
N SER A 114 -5.72 16.06 -14.81
CA SER A 114 -6.11 15.16 -13.73
C SER A 114 -5.97 13.71 -14.15
N VAL A 115 -5.20 12.94 -13.38
CA VAL A 115 -4.95 11.51 -13.51
C VAL A 115 -5.33 10.86 -12.19
N GLY A 116 -6.54 10.33 -12.12
CA GLY A 116 -7.06 9.67 -10.93
C GLY A 116 -6.59 8.22 -10.79
N PRO A 117 -6.89 7.57 -9.68
CA PRO A 117 -6.61 6.15 -9.49
C PRO A 117 -7.54 5.30 -10.37
N THR A 118 -7.16 4.05 -10.55
CA THR A 118 -8.02 3.05 -11.17
C THR A 118 -8.77 2.25 -10.11
N ASN A 119 -9.79 1.47 -10.53
CA ASN A 119 -10.47 0.50 -9.68
C ASN A 119 -9.62 -0.77 -9.42
N LYS A 120 -8.42 -0.88 -10.04
CA LYS A 120 -7.50 -2.00 -9.85
C LYS A 120 -6.20 -1.53 -9.21
N THR A 121 -5.57 -2.42 -8.44
CA THR A 121 -4.34 -2.13 -7.71
C THR A 121 -3.23 -3.10 -8.06
N CYS A 122 -2.00 -2.58 -8.20
CA CYS A 122 -0.81 -3.39 -8.45
C CYS A 122 -0.23 -4.00 -7.16
N SER A 123 -0.52 -3.41 -5.98
CA SER A 123 0.09 -3.85 -4.72
C SER A 123 -0.80 -4.75 -3.85
N MET A 124 -2.10 -4.80 -4.09
CA MET A 124 -3.04 -5.58 -3.30
C MET A 124 -3.62 -6.75 -4.09
N SER A 125 -3.86 -7.86 -3.41
CA SER A 125 -4.54 -9.00 -4.02
C SER A 125 -6.06 -8.79 -4.05
N PRO A 126 -6.73 -9.09 -5.16
CA PRO A 126 -8.19 -9.13 -5.23
C PRO A 126 -8.75 -10.43 -4.63
N ASP A 127 -7.92 -11.46 -4.46
CA ASP A 127 -8.30 -12.76 -3.91
C ASP A 127 -7.63 -12.98 -2.54
N VAL A 128 -8.43 -13.03 -1.50
CA VAL A 128 -7.95 -13.29 -0.14
C VAL A 128 -7.32 -14.66 0.02
N SER A 129 -7.71 -15.62 -0.81
CA SER A 129 -7.12 -16.95 -0.77
C SER A 129 -5.79 -17.06 -1.50
N ASP A 130 -5.48 -16.11 -2.35
CA ASP A 130 -4.21 -16.04 -3.07
C ASP A 130 -3.57 -14.66 -2.90
N ALA A 131 -2.68 -14.54 -1.93
CA ALA A 131 -1.97 -13.30 -1.65
C ALA A 131 -1.07 -12.83 -2.81
N ALA A 132 -0.69 -13.74 -3.71
CA ALA A 132 0.13 -13.43 -4.88
C ALA A 132 -0.68 -12.94 -6.08
N ALA A 133 -2.01 -13.17 -6.11
CA ALA A 133 -2.86 -12.75 -7.21
C ALA A 133 -2.87 -11.23 -7.40
N ARG A 134 -2.96 -10.80 -8.64
CA ARG A 134 -3.15 -9.39 -9.03
C ARG A 134 -4.12 -9.32 -10.22
N ASP A 135 -5.04 -8.37 -10.18
CA ASP A 135 -5.99 -8.12 -11.27
C ASP A 135 -5.34 -7.42 -12.45
N ILE A 136 -4.22 -6.78 -12.21
CA ILE A 136 -3.52 -5.99 -13.20
C ILE A 136 -2.01 -6.04 -12.97
N THR A 137 -1.25 -6.02 -14.06
CA THR A 137 0.20 -5.91 -14.00
C THR A 137 0.64 -4.44 -14.02
N TYR A 138 1.87 -4.19 -13.55
CA TYR A 138 2.50 -2.87 -13.65
C TYR A 138 2.52 -2.36 -15.09
N ASP A 139 2.84 -3.22 -16.07
CA ASP A 139 2.93 -2.83 -17.47
C ASP A 139 1.56 -2.44 -18.05
N GLN A 140 0.50 -3.16 -17.71
CA GLN A 140 -0.86 -2.80 -18.13
C GLN A 140 -1.30 -1.46 -17.50
N MET A 141 -0.95 -1.23 -16.24
CA MET A 141 -1.22 0.03 -15.55
C MET A 141 -0.42 1.18 -16.17
N PHE A 142 0.85 0.95 -16.45
CA PHE A 142 1.72 1.90 -17.14
C PHE A 142 1.18 2.28 -18.53
N ASP A 143 0.77 1.31 -19.34
CA ASP A 143 0.25 1.56 -20.68
C ASP A 143 -1.06 2.36 -20.64
N ALA A 144 -1.96 2.07 -19.68
CA ALA A 144 -3.20 2.82 -19.51
C ALA A 144 -2.95 4.29 -19.12
N TYR A 145 -2.06 4.53 -18.17
CA TYR A 145 -1.69 5.89 -17.78
C TYR A 145 -0.90 6.61 -18.87
N ARG A 146 -0.06 5.90 -19.60
CA ARG A 146 0.70 6.46 -20.70
C ARG A 146 -0.20 7.02 -21.79
N GLU A 147 -1.25 6.30 -22.20
CA GLU A 147 -2.23 6.77 -23.16
C GLU A 147 -2.95 8.02 -22.65
N GLN A 148 -3.42 8.01 -21.38
CA GLN A 148 -4.11 9.15 -20.78
C GLN A 148 -3.21 10.37 -20.72
N VAL A 149 -2.01 10.24 -20.14
CA VAL A 149 -1.06 11.35 -19.98
C VAL A 149 -0.62 11.92 -21.34
N GLY A 150 -0.26 11.04 -22.30
CA GLY A 150 0.10 11.46 -23.64
C GLY A 150 -1.01 12.27 -24.32
N THR A 151 -2.26 11.89 -24.09
CA THR A 151 -3.43 12.60 -24.59
C THR A 151 -3.66 13.95 -23.88
N LEU A 152 -3.44 14.00 -22.56
CA LEU A 152 -3.52 15.26 -21.81
C LEU A 152 -2.47 16.29 -22.29
N ILE A 153 -1.24 15.83 -22.53
CA ILE A 153 -0.17 16.68 -23.07
C ILE A 153 -0.55 17.21 -24.46
N GLU A 154 -1.08 16.35 -25.34
CA GLU A 154 -1.61 16.75 -26.67
C GLU A 154 -2.74 17.77 -26.52
N GLY A 155 -3.57 17.65 -25.49
CA GLY A 155 -4.68 18.56 -25.19
C GLY A 155 -4.22 19.94 -24.66
N GLY A 156 -2.95 20.11 -24.34
CA GLY A 156 -2.36 21.39 -23.94
C GLY A 156 -2.43 21.67 -22.44
N VAL A 157 -2.34 20.67 -21.59
CA VAL A 157 -2.22 20.88 -20.14
C VAL A 157 -0.85 21.47 -19.76
N ASP A 158 -0.80 22.21 -18.67
CA ASP A 158 0.42 22.85 -18.13
C ASP A 158 1.10 22.02 -17.06
N VAL A 159 0.37 21.12 -16.39
CA VAL A 159 0.80 20.32 -15.25
C VAL A 159 0.15 18.94 -15.36
N ILE A 160 0.85 17.89 -14.96
CA ILE A 160 0.24 16.57 -14.74
C ILE A 160 -0.01 16.40 -13.24
N LEU A 161 -1.27 16.20 -12.85
CA LEU A 161 -1.71 15.99 -11.49
C LEU A 161 -2.14 14.52 -11.29
N ILE A 162 -1.29 13.74 -10.64
CA ILE A 162 -1.63 12.37 -10.23
C ILE A 162 -2.22 12.48 -8.83
N GLU A 163 -3.51 12.21 -8.70
CA GLU A 163 -4.26 12.53 -7.49
C GLU A 163 -5.02 11.35 -6.90
N THR A 164 -5.46 11.53 -5.65
CA THR A 164 -6.21 10.52 -4.87
C THR A 164 -5.45 9.19 -4.80
N ILE A 165 -4.12 9.32 -4.62
CA ILE A 165 -3.22 8.16 -4.60
C ILE A 165 -3.47 7.36 -3.31
N PHE A 166 -3.98 6.15 -3.46
CA PHE A 166 -4.16 5.19 -2.37
C PHE A 166 -3.28 3.93 -2.51
N ASP A 167 -2.65 3.74 -3.68
CA ASP A 167 -1.67 2.69 -3.98
C ASP A 167 -0.43 3.32 -4.61
N THR A 168 0.70 3.25 -3.92
CA THR A 168 1.94 3.90 -4.38
C THR A 168 2.54 3.20 -5.59
N LEU A 169 2.29 1.89 -5.79
CA LEU A 169 2.78 1.19 -6.98
C LEU A 169 2.04 1.66 -8.23
N ASN A 170 0.72 1.90 -8.15
CA ASN A 170 -0.05 2.56 -9.21
C ASN A 170 0.50 3.96 -9.49
N ALA A 171 0.79 4.74 -8.44
CA ALA A 171 1.38 6.08 -8.60
C ALA A 171 2.75 6.03 -9.29
N LYS A 172 3.60 5.06 -8.97
CA LYS A 172 4.90 4.87 -9.65
C LYS A 172 4.70 4.55 -11.13
N ALA A 173 3.71 3.73 -11.49
CA ALA A 173 3.38 3.47 -12.88
C ALA A 173 2.91 4.75 -13.61
N ALA A 174 2.10 5.58 -12.95
CA ALA A 174 1.65 6.86 -13.50
C ALA A 174 2.79 7.88 -13.65
N ILE A 175 3.71 7.96 -12.69
CA ILE A 175 4.91 8.82 -12.75
C ILE A 175 5.80 8.37 -13.90
N ASP A 176 6.05 7.07 -14.01
CA ASP A 176 6.87 6.47 -15.07
C ASP A 176 6.26 6.73 -16.46
N ALA A 177 4.94 6.53 -16.60
CA ALA A 177 4.20 6.86 -17.81
C ALA A 177 4.32 8.35 -18.17
N THR A 178 4.21 9.23 -17.17
CA THR A 178 4.31 10.68 -17.35
C THR A 178 5.69 11.08 -17.84
N ILE A 179 6.75 10.60 -17.19
CA ILE A 179 8.13 10.90 -17.59
C ILE A 179 8.42 10.36 -19.00
N THR A 180 7.94 9.16 -19.32
CA THR A 180 8.11 8.54 -20.63
C THR A 180 7.42 9.36 -21.72
N GLU A 181 6.17 9.77 -21.53
CA GLU A 181 5.45 10.57 -22.52
C GLU A 181 6.03 11.97 -22.69
N MET A 182 6.45 12.62 -21.61
CA MET A 182 7.16 13.91 -21.71
C MET A 182 8.42 13.80 -22.56
N GLN A 183 9.23 12.72 -22.38
CA GLN A 183 10.41 12.47 -23.19
C GLN A 183 10.07 12.22 -24.66
N MET A 184 9.03 11.41 -24.93
CA MET A 184 8.60 11.10 -26.29
C MET A 184 8.07 12.32 -27.05
N GLN A 185 7.33 13.19 -26.35
CA GLN A 185 6.75 14.40 -26.96
C GLN A 185 7.69 15.61 -26.89
N GLY A 186 8.86 15.48 -26.26
CA GLY A 186 9.85 16.54 -26.14
C GLY A 186 9.38 17.73 -25.32
N VAL A 187 8.57 17.50 -24.29
CA VAL A 187 8.06 18.51 -23.37
C VAL A 187 8.53 18.23 -21.94
N GLU A 188 8.54 19.27 -21.12
CA GLU A 188 8.85 19.16 -19.70
C GLU A 188 7.76 19.89 -18.91
N LEU A 189 6.94 19.15 -18.17
CA LEU A 189 5.84 19.67 -17.37
C LEU A 189 6.05 19.34 -15.89
N PRO A 190 5.61 20.22 -14.96
CA PRO A 190 5.57 19.91 -13.55
C PRO A 190 4.70 18.68 -13.26
N ILE A 191 5.15 17.82 -12.35
CA ILE A 191 4.37 16.66 -11.85
C ILE A 191 3.92 16.98 -10.43
N MET A 192 2.62 17.05 -10.22
CA MET A 192 2.00 17.17 -8.91
C MET A 192 1.48 15.80 -8.47
N LEU A 193 1.74 15.44 -7.20
CA LEU A 193 1.21 14.22 -6.58
C LEU A 193 0.28 14.59 -5.43
N SER A 194 -0.85 13.91 -5.31
CA SER A 194 -1.74 14.08 -4.18
C SER A 194 -2.18 12.72 -3.63
N MET A 195 -1.77 12.45 -2.40
CA MET A 195 -2.05 11.22 -1.68
C MET A 195 -3.40 11.32 -0.96
N THR A 196 -4.12 10.23 -0.87
CA THR A 196 -5.29 10.12 -0.01
C THR A 196 -4.98 9.24 1.20
N VAL A 197 -5.25 9.76 2.38
CA VAL A 197 -5.09 9.05 3.66
C VAL A 197 -6.39 8.32 3.97
N SER A 198 -6.32 7.02 4.18
CA SER A 198 -7.49 6.16 4.32
C SER A 198 -7.90 5.89 5.78
N ASP A 199 -7.01 6.20 6.73
CA ASP A 199 -7.27 5.96 8.15
C ASP A 199 -6.73 7.08 9.06
N LEU A 200 -7.13 7.07 10.32
CA LEU A 200 -6.67 8.03 11.33
C LEU A 200 -5.20 7.81 11.77
N ALA A 201 -4.55 6.75 11.32
CA ALA A 201 -3.13 6.51 11.54
C ALA A 201 -2.25 7.13 10.43
N GLY A 202 -2.85 7.76 9.42
CA GLY A 202 -2.13 8.46 8.37
C GLY A 202 -1.60 7.54 7.26
N ARG A 203 -2.26 6.39 7.01
CA ARG A 203 -1.84 5.43 6.00
C ARG A 203 -2.72 5.50 4.75
N THR A 204 -2.14 5.18 3.61
CA THR A 204 -2.88 4.88 2.37
C THR A 204 -3.65 3.58 2.52
N LEU A 205 -4.54 3.28 1.58
CA LEU A 205 -5.27 2.02 1.56
C LEU A 205 -4.33 0.81 1.43
N SER A 206 -3.23 0.94 0.69
CA SER A 206 -2.18 -0.09 0.59
C SER A 206 -1.29 -0.19 1.85
N GLY A 207 -1.58 0.58 2.90
CA GLY A 207 -0.94 0.51 4.21
C GLY A 207 0.32 1.38 4.38
N GLN A 208 0.72 2.15 3.38
CA GLN A 208 1.94 2.96 3.43
C GLN A 208 1.73 4.24 4.24
N THR A 209 2.70 4.60 5.09
CA THR A 209 2.71 5.87 5.84
C THR A 209 3.07 7.05 4.92
N ILE A 210 2.80 8.29 5.38
CA ILE A 210 3.20 9.51 4.67
C ILE A 210 4.72 9.51 4.42
N GLU A 211 5.52 9.16 5.40
CA GLU A 211 6.98 9.07 5.25
C GLU A 211 7.39 7.98 4.26
N GLY A 212 6.74 6.81 4.32
CA GLY A 212 6.96 5.72 3.37
C GLY A 212 6.66 6.15 1.93
N PHE A 213 5.55 6.88 1.73
CA PHE A 213 5.20 7.48 0.44
C PHE A 213 6.26 8.50 -0.02
N LEU A 214 6.66 9.43 0.84
CA LEU A 214 7.71 10.42 0.52
C LEU A 214 9.03 9.74 0.11
N ALA A 215 9.44 8.70 0.82
CA ALA A 215 10.63 7.93 0.46
C ALA A 215 10.48 7.27 -0.91
N SER A 216 9.31 6.67 -1.19
CA SER A 216 9.02 5.97 -2.45
C SER A 216 9.11 6.87 -3.67
N ILE A 217 8.77 8.16 -3.53
CA ILE A 217 8.79 9.13 -4.62
C ILE A 217 10.05 10.01 -4.65
N SER A 218 10.97 9.85 -3.69
CA SER A 218 12.10 10.77 -3.46
C SER A 218 13.12 10.87 -4.60
N SER A 219 13.13 9.90 -5.50
CA SER A 219 14.04 9.83 -6.66
C SER A 219 13.45 10.45 -7.94
N TYR A 220 12.17 10.84 -7.92
CA TYR A 220 11.49 11.41 -9.08
C TYR A 220 11.50 12.95 -9.08
N PRO A 221 11.40 13.58 -10.25
CA PRO A 221 11.38 15.05 -10.38
C PRO A 221 9.99 15.61 -10.06
N ILE A 222 9.57 15.49 -8.81
CA ILE A 222 8.25 15.93 -8.36
C ILE A 222 8.27 17.44 -8.05
N PHE A 223 7.26 18.17 -8.53
CA PHE A 223 7.06 19.58 -8.27
C PHE A 223 6.37 19.82 -6.94
N SER A 224 5.25 19.15 -6.70
CA SER A 224 4.52 19.26 -5.44
C SER A 224 3.99 17.91 -4.95
N VAL A 225 3.83 17.81 -3.65
CA VAL A 225 3.19 16.69 -3.00
C VAL A 225 2.07 17.21 -2.09
N GLY A 226 0.98 16.49 -1.98
CA GLY A 226 -0.16 16.96 -1.21
C GLY A 226 -1.07 15.88 -0.70
N LEU A 227 -2.17 16.33 -0.10
CA LEU A 227 -3.25 15.49 0.41
C LEU A 227 -4.58 15.97 -0.16
N ASN A 228 -5.42 15.03 -0.57
CA ASN A 228 -6.79 15.31 -0.98
C ASN A 228 -7.75 14.21 -0.56
N CYS A 229 -9.04 14.57 -0.56
CA CYS A 229 -10.14 13.65 -0.29
C CYS A 229 -10.11 13.03 1.13
N SER A 230 -10.92 12.00 1.37
CA SER A 230 -11.12 11.24 2.62
C SER A 230 -11.55 12.06 3.83
N PHE A 231 -10.93 13.19 4.10
CA PHE A 231 -11.14 14.01 5.30
C PHE A 231 -11.54 15.45 4.98
N GLY A 232 -12.23 16.07 5.94
CA GLY A 232 -12.37 17.52 6.02
C GLY A 232 -11.05 18.18 6.48
N ALA A 233 -11.00 19.51 6.43
CA ALA A 233 -9.78 20.26 6.70
C ALA A 233 -9.22 20.03 8.12
N ASP A 234 -10.07 20.01 9.15
CA ASP A 234 -9.61 19.80 10.53
C ASP A 234 -8.94 18.45 10.74
N GLN A 235 -9.52 17.39 10.14
CA GLN A 235 -8.97 16.03 10.26
C GLN A 235 -7.72 15.82 9.39
N MET A 236 -7.63 16.52 8.25
CA MET A 236 -6.45 16.48 7.37
C MET A 236 -5.25 17.21 7.99
N LYS A 237 -5.48 18.21 8.83
CA LYS A 237 -4.44 19.11 9.36
C LYS A 237 -3.25 18.41 10.01
N PRO A 238 -3.41 17.40 10.88
CA PRO A 238 -2.26 16.71 11.48
C PRO A 238 -1.34 16.08 10.43
N PHE A 239 -1.93 15.42 9.42
CA PHE A 239 -1.20 14.78 8.32
C PHE A 239 -0.53 15.79 7.40
N LEU A 240 -1.21 16.91 7.15
CA LEU A 240 -0.65 18.02 6.38
C LEU A 240 0.55 18.66 7.10
N LYS A 241 0.51 18.78 8.42
CA LYS A 241 1.66 19.25 9.23
C LYS A 241 2.84 18.29 9.13
N GLU A 242 2.58 17.00 9.21
CA GLU A 242 3.62 15.98 9.04
C GLU A 242 4.25 16.08 7.67
N LEU A 243 3.44 16.10 6.61
CA LEU A 243 3.88 16.23 5.23
C LEU A 243 4.71 17.52 5.02
N ALA A 244 4.20 18.67 5.44
CA ALA A 244 4.87 19.96 5.28
C ALA A 244 6.21 20.04 6.03
N SER A 245 6.34 19.34 7.16
CA SER A 245 7.59 19.32 7.94
C SER A 245 8.70 18.48 7.34
N LYS A 246 8.38 17.55 6.42
CA LYS A 246 9.30 16.53 5.91
C LYS A 246 9.51 16.57 4.41
N ALA A 247 8.53 17.03 3.63
CA ALA A 247 8.57 16.99 2.17
C ALA A 247 9.42 18.11 1.58
N PRO A 248 10.48 17.80 0.81
CA PRO A 248 11.30 18.79 0.12
C PRO A 248 10.66 19.24 -1.21
N TYR A 249 9.34 19.44 -1.22
CA TYR A 249 8.51 19.80 -2.36
C TYR A 249 7.53 20.90 -1.98
N TYR A 250 6.93 21.57 -2.97
CA TYR A 250 5.76 22.40 -2.68
C TYR A 250 4.62 21.55 -2.15
N ILE A 251 3.81 22.12 -1.26
CA ILE A 251 2.73 21.39 -0.58
C ILE A 251 1.38 21.83 -1.12
N SER A 252 0.56 20.87 -1.53
CA SER A 252 -0.84 21.09 -1.91
C SER A 252 -1.81 20.43 -0.92
N ALA A 253 -2.98 21.03 -0.74
CA ALA A 253 -4.07 20.46 0.05
C ALA A 253 -5.41 20.84 -0.54
N TYR A 254 -6.28 19.85 -0.77
CA TYR A 254 -7.66 20.06 -1.19
C TYR A 254 -8.59 19.06 -0.49
N PRO A 255 -9.02 19.43 0.75
CA PRO A 255 -9.88 18.61 1.58
C PRO A 255 -11.33 18.60 1.09
N ASN A 256 -12.10 17.62 1.55
CA ASN A 256 -13.54 17.59 1.38
C ASN A 256 -14.22 18.70 2.20
N ALA A 257 -15.46 19.04 1.85
CA ALA A 257 -16.30 19.94 2.64
C ALA A 257 -16.83 19.24 3.93
N GLY A 258 -15.90 18.80 4.76
CA GLY A 258 -16.14 17.96 5.91
C GLY A 258 -16.24 16.47 5.56
N LEU A 259 -16.85 15.68 6.44
CA LEU A 259 -17.25 14.30 6.13
C LEU A 259 -18.70 14.28 5.63
N PRO A 260 -19.05 13.34 4.74
CA PRO A 260 -20.45 13.18 4.35
C PRO A 260 -21.29 12.86 5.58
N ASN A 261 -22.43 13.53 5.68
CA ASN A 261 -23.40 13.27 6.75
C ASN A 261 -24.11 11.94 6.53
N THR A 262 -25.03 11.59 7.42
CA THR A 262 -25.79 10.33 7.38
C THR A 262 -26.69 10.17 6.15
N MET A 263 -26.87 11.24 5.36
CA MET A 263 -27.61 11.25 4.09
C MET A 263 -26.67 11.31 2.87
N GLY A 264 -25.35 11.19 3.08
CA GLY A 264 -24.33 11.26 2.03
C GLY A 264 -24.08 12.68 1.51
N GLN A 265 -24.59 13.72 2.17
CA GLN A 265 -24.41 15.12 1.80
C GLN A 265 -23.29 15.74 2.64
N TYR A 266 -22.67 16.78 2.10
CA TYR A 266 -21.65 17.55 2.80
C TYR A 266 -22.29 18.77 3.47
N ASP A 267 -22.11 18.90 4.79
CA ASP A 267 -22.76 19.94 5.60
C ASP A 267 -21.90 21.20 5.77
N GLU A 268 -20.60 21.11 5.48
CA GLU A 268 -19.70 22.26 5.55
C GLU A 268 -20.01 23.26 4.45
N THR A 269 -20.00 24.54 4.82
CA THR A 269 -20.16 25.66 3.88
C THR A 269 -18.82 26.39 3.72
N ALA A 270 -18.74 27.27 2.73
CA ALA A 270 -17.56 28.11 2.55
C ALA A 270 -17.25 28.94 3.82
N GLU A 271 -18.26 29.38 4.54
CA GLU A 271 -18.11 30.15 5.78
C GLU A 271 -17.60 29.28 6.95
N SER A 272 -18.11 28.05 7.11
CA SER A 272 -17.70 27.17 8.21
C SER A 272 -16.28 26.61 7.97
N MET A 273 -15.92 26.36 6.72
CA MET A 273 -14.62 25.79 6.35
C MET A 273 -13.49 26.84 6.28
N SER A 274 -13.85 28.11 6.02
CA SER A 274 -12.87 29.22 5.91
C SER A 274 -11.93 29.35 7.12
N PRO A 275 -12.38 29.26 8.39
CA PRO A 275 -11.48 29.30 9.54
C PRO A 275 -10.48 28.16 9.58
N GLN A 276 -10.87 26.97 9.13
CA GLN A 276 -10.03 25.77 9.09
C GLN A 276 -8.94 25.93 8.02
N ILE A 277 -9.31 26.36 6.82
CA ILE A 277 -8.36 26.67 5.72
C ILE A 277 -7.44 27.83 6.08
N ALA A 278 -7.96 28.86 6.76
CA ALA A 278 -7.14 29.96 7.25
C ALA A 278 -6.00 29.48 8.17
N GLN A 279 -6.20 28.39 8.92
CA GLN A 279 -5.15 27.79 9.74
C GLN A 279 -4.03 27.20 8.86
N PHE A 280 -4.37 26.46 7.77
CA PHE A 280 -3.35 25.94 6.84
C PHE A 280 -2.47 27.06 6.29
N ILE A 281 -3.11 28.14 5.87
CA ILE A 281 -2.43 29.30 5.29
C ILE A 281 -1.59 30.06 6.34
N ASN A 282 -2.20 30.37 7.51
CA ASN A 282 -1.54 31.17 8.55
C ASN A 282 -0.39 30.41 9.26
N GLU A 283 -0.48 29.08 9.34
CA GLU A 283 0.59 28.23 9.87
C GLU A 283 1.67 27.92 8.81
N GLY A 284 1.51 28.41 7.57
CA GLY A 284 2.47 28.21 6.50
C GLY A 284 2.60 26.74 6.08
N LEU A 285 1.50 26.01 5.99
CA LEU A 285 1.52 24.58 5.68
C LEU A 285 1.41 24.30 4.18
N VAL A 286 0.91 25.22 3.38
CA VAL A 286 0.55 25.01 1.97
C VAL A 286 1.13 26.05 1.03
N ASN A 287 1.37 25.61 -0.22
CA ASN A 287 1.69 26.46 -1.38
C ASN A 287 0.50 26.54 -2.34
N ILE A 288 -0.27 25.46 -2.40
CA ILE A 288 -1.44 25.29 -3.27
C ILE A 288 -2.61 24.82 -2.40
N ILE A 289 -3.75 25.49 -2.51
CA ILE A 289 -4.96 25.14 -1.78
C ILE A 289 -6.14 25.08 -2.73
N GLY A 290 -6.96 24.04 -2.60
CA GLY A 290 -8.17 23.82 -3.37
C GLY A 290 -9.23 23.10 -2.56
N GLY A 291 -10.21 22.55 -3.23
CA GLY A 291 -11.28 21.76 -2.62
C GLY A 291 -11.51 20.43 -3.31
N CYS A 292 -11.98 19.44 -2.57
CA CYS A 292 -12.38 18.13 -3.08
C CYS A 292 -13.91 17.94 -2.82
N CYS A 293 -14.38 16.75 -2.65
CA CYS A 293 -15.80 16.41 -2.56
C CYS A 293 -16.62 17.38 -1.67
N GLY A 294 -17.76 17.81 -2.17
CA GLY A 294 -18.66 18.77 -1.50
C GLY A 294 -18.29 20.23 -1.67
N THR A 295 -17.14 20.58 -2.28
CA THR A 295 -16.76 21.98 -2.52
C THR A 295 -17.21 22.48 -3.89
N ASP A 296 -17.54 23.75 -3.98
CA ASP A 296 -17.96 24.46 -5.18
C ASP A 296 -17.19 25.81 -5.35
N ASP A 297 -17.61 26.61 -6.31
CA ASP A 297 -17.00 27.90 -6.63
C ASP A 297 -17.05 28.91 -5.45
N ARG A 298 -18.00 28.78 -4.54
CA ARG A 298 -18.09 29.65 -3.32
C ARG A 298 -16.94 29.37 -2.36
N PHE A 299 -16.54 28.10 -2.19
CA PHE A 299 -15.39 27.70 -1.38
C PHE A 299 -14.10 28.28 -2.00
N ILE A 300 -13.95 28.14 -3.32
CA ILE A 300 -12.77 28.62 -4.03
C ILE A 300 -12.64 30.13 -3.95
N ALA A 301 -13.75 30.88 -4.07
CA ALA A 301 -13.75 32.32 -3.87
C ALA A 301 -13.30 32.72 -2.45
N SER A 302 -13.74 31.98 -1.45
CA SER A 302 -13.30 32.16 -0.06
C SER A 302 -11.79 31.90 0.11
N TYR A 303 -11.28 30.79 -0.44
CA TYR A 303 -9.86 30.45 -0.35
C TYR A 303 -8.97 31.48 -1.07
N ALA A 304 -9.39 31.96 -2.23
CA ALA A 304 -8.71 33.03 -2.95
C ALA A 304 -8.63 34.31 -2.11
N ALA A 305 -9.69 34.67 -1.42
CA ALA A 305 -9.70 35.84 -0.53
C ALA A 305 -8.78 35.64 0.69
N LEU A 306 -8.79 34.46 1.31
CA LEU A 306 -7.96 34.10 2.47
C LEU A 306 -6.46 34.08 2.13
N ALA A 307 -6.09 33.61 0.95
CA ALA A 307 -4.70 33.46 0.53
C ALA A 307 -4.05 34.81 0.09
N LYS A 308 -4.86 35.82 -0.19
CA LYS A 308 -4.36 37.11 -0.72
C LYS A 308 -3.37 37.78 0.26
N GLY A 309 -2.14 38.02 -0.22
CA GLY A 309 -1.10 38.66 0.56
C GLY A 309 -0.49 37.78 1.67
N LYS A 310 -0.77 36.52 1.70
CA LYS A 310 -0.18 35.58 2.67
C LYS A 310 1.11 34.99 2.16
N THR A 311 2.00 34.61 3.10
CA THR A 311 3.25 33.91 2.79
C THR A 311 2.98 32.42 2.63
N PRO A 312 3.37 31.80 1.51
CA PRO A 312 3.20 30.36 1.30
C PRO A 312 4.17 29.56 2.16
N HIS A 313 3.99 28.23 2.19
CA HIS A 313 4.90 27.30 2.84
C HIS A 313 6.34 27.46 2.33
N ALA A 314 7.29 27.49 3.28
CA ALA A 314 8.73 27.47 2.97
C ALA A 314 9.17 26.00 2.80
N VAL A 315 9.48 25.62 1.57
CA VAL A 315 9.91 24.25 1.25
C VAL A 315 11.12 23.86 2.08
N VAL A 316 11.07 22.71 2.75
CA VAL A 316 12.18 22.20 3.56
C VAL A 316 13.33 21.73 2.66
N SER A 317 14.56 21.80 3.18
CA SER A 317 15.72 21.32 2.44
C SER A 317 15.64 19.81 2.20
N LYS A 318 16.06 19.36 1.03
CA LYS A 318 16.21 17.94 0.75
C LYS A 318 17.24 17.34 1.72
N PRO A 319 16.90 16.27 2.45
CA PRO A 319 17.83 15.62 3.38
C PRO A 319 19.05 15.07 2.65
N ASN A 320 20.20 15.13 3.31
CA ASN A 320 21.44 14.53 2.82
C ASN A 320 21.63 13.11 3.36
N THR A 321 20.55 12.32 3.32
CA THR A 321 20.49 10.95 3.77
C THR A 321 19.74 10.09 2.75
N LEU A 322 20.07 8.81 2.68
CA LEU A 322 19.33 7.86 1.86
C LEU A 322 18.00 7.52 2.54
N TRP A 323 16.90 7.68 1.81
CA TRP A 323 15.58 7.23 2.18
C TRP A 323 15.25 5.95 1.43
N LEU A 324 14.91 4.90 2.16
CA LEU A 324 14.36 3.65 1.65
C LEU A 324 12.98 3.44 2.26
N SER A 325 12.16 2.61 1.66
CA SER A 325 10.85 2.28 2.24
C SER A 325 10.30 0.93 1.83
N GLY A 326 9.60 0.32 2.77
CA GLY A 326 8.49 -0.57 2.53
C GLY A 326 7.18 0.20 2.74
N LEU A 327 6.32 -0.26 3.65
CA LEU A 327 5.18 0.53 4.13
C LEU A 327 5.64 1.69 5.03
N GLU A 328 6.79 1.56 5.67
CA GLU A 328 7.41 2.56 6.52
C GLU A 328 8.74 3.02 5.93
N MET A 329 9.17 4.22 6.28
CA MET A 329 10.45 4.76 5.82
C MET A 329 11.60 4.24 6.68
N LEU A 330 12.68 3.83 6.03
CA LEU A 330 14.01 3.70 6.62
C LEU A 330 14.87 4.87 6.18
N ASN A 331 15.09 5.83 7.08
CA ASN A 331 16.02 6.94 6.86
C ASN A 331 17.42 6.54 7.35
N VAL A 332 18.35 6.40 6.43
CA VAL A 332 19.74 5.97 6.74
C VAL A 332 20.52 7.16 7.24
N THR A 333 20.40 7.43 8.53
CA THR A 333 21.14 8.48 9.24
C THR A 333 22.34 7.93 9.96
N PRO A 334 23.31 8.78 10.42
CA PRO A 334 24.44 8.32 11.24
C PRO A 334 24.03 7.58 12.52
N GLU A 335 22.87 7.88 13.08
CA GLU A 335 22.32 7.25 14.29
C GLU A 335 21.90 5.80 14.04
N VAL A 336 21.53 5.43 12.80
CA VAL A 336 21.26 4.04 12.43
C VAL A 336 22.52 3.21 12.49
N ASN A 337 23.68 3.82 12.30
CA ASN A 337 25.00 3.24 12.34
C ASN A 337 25.25 2.14 11.31
N PHE A 338 24.41 1.07 11.29
CA PHE A 338 24.56 -0.06 10.39
C PHE A 338 23.18 -0.63 10.00
N VAL A 339 22.99 -0.87 8.72
CA VAL A 339 21.76 -1.45 8.16
C VAL A 339 21.95 -2.95 7.95
N ASN A 340 21.30 -3.74 8.80
CA ASN A 340 21.24 -5.20 8.66
C ASN A 340 20.35 -5.59 7.48
N VAL A 341 20.93 -6.14 6.43
CA VAL A 341 20.22 -6.74 5.30
C VAL A 341 20.12 -8.24 5.52
N GLY A 342 18.91 -8.76 5.70
CA GLY A 342 18.67 -10.17 6.04
C GLY A 342 18.88 -11.11 4.85
N GLU A 343 19.82 -12.05 4.96
CA GLU A 343 20.29 -12.94 3.87
C GLU A 343 19.51 -14.25 3.68
N ARG A 344 18.50 -14.55 4.52
CA ARG A 344 17.93 -15.90 4.57
C ARG A 344 16.85 -16.20 3.54
N CYS A 345 16.33 -15.18 2.84
CA CYS A 345 15.41 -15.32 1.70
C CYS A 345 16.15 -15.39 0.36
N ASN A 346 17.32 -16.00 0.37
CA ASN A 346 18.16 -16.19 -0.80
C ASN A 346 18.31 -17.70 -1.07
N VAL A 347 17.83 -18.16 -2.26
CA VAL A 347 17.84 -19.58 -2.62
C VAL A 347 19.24 -20.16 -2.78
N ALA A 348 20.24 -19.36 -3.17
CA ALA A 348 21.62 -19.79 -3.28
C ALA A 348 22.29 -19.94 -1.89
N GLY A 349 21.89 -19.10 -0.92
CA GLY A 349 22.46 -19.07 0.44
C GLY A 349 21.75 -19.97 1.45
N SER A 350 20.45 -20.27 1.25
CA SER A 350 19.61 -20.99 2.20
C SER A 350 18.97 -22.24 1.59
N LYS A 351 19.53 -23.42 1.92
CA LYS A 351 18.96 -24.70 1.46
C LYS A 351 17.51 -24.91 1.90
N LYS A 352 17.14 -24.43 3.09
CA LYS A 352 15.75 -24.53 3.59
C LYS A 352 14.83 -23.68 2.74
N PHE A 353 15.18 -22.42 2.48
CA PHE A 353 14.39 -21.52 1.66
C PHE A 353 14.23 -22.05 0.24
N LEU A 354 15.32 -22.50 -0.40
CA LEU A 354 15.28 -23.12 -1.73
C LEU A 354 14.29 -24.31 -1.79
N ARG A 355 14.34 -25.19 -0.80
CA ARG A 355 13.43 -26.34 -0.74
C ARG A 355 11.97 -25.89 -0.67
N LEU A 356 11.67 -24.93 0.20
CA LEU A 356 10.31 -24.43 0.40
C LEU A 356 9.74 -23.79 -0.88
N ILE A 357 10.56 -23.00 -1.58
CA ILE A 357 10.15 -22.40 -2.87
C ILE A 357 9.91 -23.49 -3.93
N LYS A 358 10.82 -24.48 -4.07
CA LYS A 358 10.67 -25.60 -5.01
C LYS A 358 9.43 -26.46 -4.74
N GLU A 359 9.05 -26.61 -3.49
CA GLU A 359 7.90 -27.41 -3.06
C GLU A 359 6.59 -26.59 -3.04
N GLY A 360 6.64 -25.28 -3.35
CA GLY A 360 5.49 -24.38 -3.31
C GLY A 360 4.99 -24.07 -1.90
N GLN A 361 5.83 -24.28 -0.88
CA GLN A 361 5.51 -24.05 0.54
C GLN A 361 5.78 -22.59 0.90
N TYR A 362 5.06 -21.68 0.25
CA TYR A 362 5.31 -20.24 0.37
C TYR A 362 5.02 -19.69 1.77
N ASP A 363 4.01 -20.19 2.46
CA ASP A 363 3.67 -19.73 3.82
C ASP A 363 4.83 -19.96 4.79
N GLU A 364 5.48 -21.13 4.70
CA GLU A 364 6.69 -21.41 5.48
C GLU A 364 7.89 -20.56 5.02
N ALA A 365 7.99 -20.23 3.74
CA ALA A 365 9.02 -19.35 3.21
C ALA A 365 8.84 -17.92 3.72
N ILE A 366 7.61 -17.42 3.77
CA ILE A 366 7.23 -16.12 4.35
C ILE A 366 7.63 -16.03 5.83
N ASN A 367 7.52 -17.12 6.59
CA ASN A 367 7.95 -17.16 7.99
C ASN A 367 9.45 -16.95 8.17
N ILE A 368 10.26 -17.35 7.19
CA ILE A 368 11.69 -17.02 7.19
C ILE A 368 11.91 -15.52 7.06
N ALA A 369 11.15 -14.85 6.18
CA ALA A 369 11.21 -13.39 6.05
C ALA A 369 10.75 -12.68 7.33
N ARG A 370 9.60 -13.11 7.89
CA ARG A 370 9.06 -12.57 9.15
C ARG A 370 10.05 -12.68 10.30
N LYS A 371 10.68 -13.86 10.44
CA LYS A 371 11.69 -14.09 11.47
C LYS A 371 12.88 -13.15 11.33
N GLN A 372 13.39 -12.91 10.14
CA GLN A 372 14.49 -11.99 9.92
C GLN A 372 14.15 -10.56 10.35
N VAL A 373 12.94 -10.08 10.02
CA VAL A 373 12.48 -8.75 10.45
C VAL A 373 12.33 -8.69 11.98
N SER A 374 11.80 -9.75 12.59
CA SER A 374 11.71 -9.88 14.06
C SER A 374 13.09 -9.90 14.72
N ASP A 375 14.09 -10.52 14.09
CA ASP A 375 15.46 -10.61 14.59
C ASP A 375 16.28 -9.33 14.30
N GLY A 376 15.67 -8.29 13.72
CA GLY A 376 16.30 -6.97 13.54
C GLY A 376 16.81 -6.66 12.14
N ALA A 377 16.41 -7.41 11.11
CA ALA A 377 16.66 -6.99 9.73
C ALA A 377 15.93 -5.68 9.43
N LEU A 378 16.66 -4.69 8.92
CA LEU A 378 16.12 -3.41 8.48
C LEU A 378 15.79 -3.40 6.97
N VAL A 379 16.36 -4.35 6.22
CA VAL A 379 16.11 -4.60 4.79
C VAL A 379 16.10 -6.13 4.60
N LEU A 380 15.30 -6.63 3.67
CA LEU A 380 15.30 -8.05 3.30
C LEU A 380 15.89 -8.26 1.90
N ASP A 381 16.92 -9.08 1.81
CA ASP A 381 17.48 -9.58 0.56
C ASP A 381 16.64 -10.76 0.04
N ILE A 382 16.13 -10.63 -1.19
CA ILE A 382 15.31 -11.66 -1.85
C ILE A 382 15.99 -12.08 -3.13
N ASN A 383 16.39 -13.36 -3.21
CA ASN A 383 17.03 -13.95 -4.38
C ASN A 383 16.38 -15.29 -4.76
N MET A 384 16.01 -15.43 -6.04
CA MET A 384 15.37 -16.62 -6.60
C MET A 384 16.24 -17.29 -7.69
N ASP A 385 17.54 -16.98 -7.77
CA ASP A 385 18.44 -17.50 -8.79
C ASP A 385 18.84 -18.96 -8.53
N ASP A 386 18.07 -19.88 -9.11
CA ASP A 386 18.39 -21.32 -9.15
C ASP A 386 18.09 -21.87 -10.54
N GLY A 387 18.92 -22.78 -11.02
CA GLY A 387 18.80 -23.31 -12.37
C GLY A 387 17.55 -24.18 -12.65
N LEU A 388 16.80 -24.53 -11.60
CA LEU A 388 15.57 -25.33 -11.67
C LEU A 388 14.31 -24.54 -11.33
N LEU A 389 14.43 -23.23 -11.06
CA LEU A 389 13.33 -22.32 -10.80
C LEU A 389 13.07 -21.41 -12.00
N ASP A 390 11.82 -21.07 -12.21
CA ASP A 390 11.41 -19.90 -12.98
C ASP A 390 11.59 -18.66 -12.10
N ALA A 391 12.78 -18.09 -12.12
CA ALA A 391 13.18 -17.05 -11.17
C ALA A 391 12.32 -15.77 -11.30
N GLU A 392 11.84 -15.41 -12.49
CA GLU A 392 10.96 -14.24 -12.69
C GLU A 392 9.60 -14.46 -12.02
N LYS A 393 9.01 -15.64 -12.26
CA LYS A 393 7.73 -16.03 -11.65
C LYS A 393 7.85 -16.13 -10.13
N GLU A 394 8.90 -16.77 -9.63
CA GLU A 394 9.09 -16.96 -8.18
C GLU A 394 9.38 -15.63 -7.47
N MET A 395 10.15 -14.72 -8.08
CA MET A 395 10.39 -13.37 -7.56
C MET A 395 9.07 -12.61 -7.47
N THR A 396 8.29 -12.58 -8.55
CA THR A 396 6.98 -11.92 -8.61
C THR A 396 6.02 -12.50 -7.57
N THR A 397 5.89 -13.82 -7.50
CA THR A 397 5.00 -14.51 -6.56
C THR A 397 5.37 -14.16 -5.11
N PHE A 398 6.63 -14.32 -4.76
CA PHE A 398 7.08 -14.12 -3.39
C PHE A 398 7.00 -12.65 -2.93
N LEU A 399 7.36 -11.70 -3.80
CA LEU A 399 7.22 -10.27 -3.50
C LEU A 399 5.75 -9.84 -3.36
N ASN A 400 4.87 -10.38 -4.20
CA ASN A 400 3.43 -10.14 -4.09
C ASN A 400 2.87 -10.69 -2.78
N MET A 401 3.34 -11.85 -2.32
CA MET A 401 2.97 -12.40 -1.02
C MET A 401 3.50 -11.55 0.14
N ILE A 402 4.75 -11.08 0.06
CA ILE A 402 5.32 -10.14 1.06
C ILE A 402 4.46 -8.88 1.17
N ALA A 403 4.00 -8.33 0.05
CA ALA A 403 3.16 -7.12 0.04
C ALA A 403 1.86 -7.30 0.85
N ALA A 404 1.35 -8.53 0.96
CA ALA A 404 0.18 -8.87 1.78
C ALA A 404 0.51 -9.16 3.26
N GLU A 405 1.77 -9.05 3.67
CA GLU A 405 2.28 -9.33 5.02
C GLU A 405 2.81 -8.05 5.68
N PRO A 406 1.98 -7.26 6.39
CA PRO A 406 2.38 -5.95 6.91
C PRO A 406 3.59 -5.98 7.84
N ASP A 407 3.75 -7.03 8.63
CA ASP A 407 4.88 -7.18 9.55
C ASP A 407 6.23 -7.30 8.79
N ILE A 408 6.18 -7.79 7.54
CA ILE A 408 7.33 -7.92 6.65
C ILE A 408 7.43 -6.72 5.71
N ALA A 409 6.31 -6.36 5.08
CA ALA A 409 6.23 -5.30 4.08
C ALA A 409 6.62 -3.91 4.64
N ARG A 410 6.63 -3.72 5.96
CA ARG A 410 7.05 -2.47 6.59
C ARG A 410 8.51 -2.10 6.29
N VAL A 411 9.40 -3.09 6.09
CA VAL A 411 10.81 -2.84 5.77
C VAL A 411 11.05 -2.80 4.26
N PRO A 412 12.07 -2.06 3.79
CA PRO A 412 12.48 -2.06 2.39
C PRO A 412 12.95 -3.45 1.93
N ILE A 413 12.78 -3.72 0.64
CA ILE A 413 13.27 -4.94 -0.03
C ILE A 413 14.57 -4.64 -0.79
N MET A 414 15.51 -5.60 -0.76
CA MET A 414 16.62 -5.68 -1.69
C MET A 414 16.31 -6.78 -2.70
N ILE A 415 16.10 -6.38 -3.96
CA ILE A 415 15.88 -7.32 -5.07
C ILE A 415 17.25 -7.79 -5.55
N ASP A 416 17.57 -9.07 -5.33
CA ASP A 416 18.87 -9.64 -5.66
C ASP A 416 18.75 -10.67 -6.77
N SER A 417 19.40 -10.44 -7.89
CA SER A 417 19.52 -11.39 -8.98
C SER A 417 20.71 -11.09 -9.88
N SER A 418 21.29 -12.15 -10.45
CA SER A 418 22.26 -12.07 -11.54
C SER A 418 21.61 -11.87 -12.91
N LYS A 419 20.26 -12.00 -13.02
CA LYS A 419 19.49 -11.90 -14.24
C LYS A 419 18.69 -10.60 -14.26
N TRP A 420 18.90 -9.80 -15.33
CA TRP A 420 18.24 -8.51 -15.43
C TRP A 420 16.70 -8.60 -15.49
N ASP A 421 16.17 -9.61 -16.21
CA ASP A 421 14.71 -9.80 -16.33
C ASP A 421 14.06 -10.09 -14.97
N VAL A 422 14.75 -10.83 -14.09
CA VAL A 422 14.30 -11.09 -12.70
C VAL A 422 14.28 -9.80 -11.87
N ILE A 423 15.32 -8.96 -12.03
CA ILE A 423 15.36 -7.64 -11.38
C ILE A 423 14.17 -6.79 -11.84
N MET A 424 13.94 -6.73 -13.16
CA MET A 424 12.83 -5.97 -13.72
C MET A 424 11.46 -6.48 -13.26
N ALA A 425 11.28 -7.80 -13.17
CA ALA A 425 10.06 -8.40 -12.61
C ALA A 425 9.86 -7.98 -11.14
N GLY A 426 10.91 -8.02 -10.33
CA GLY A 426 10.86 -7.60 -8.93
C GLY A 426 10.54 -6.11 -8.75
N LEU A 427 11.13 -5.23 -9.55
CA LEU A 427 10.88 -3.78 -9.51
C LEU A 427 9.41 -3.42 -9.75
N LYS A 428 8.72 -4.20 -10.56
CA LYS A 428 7.29 -4.03 -10.88
C LYS A 428 6.34 -4.51 -9.78
N CYS A 429 6.87 -5.10 -8.70
CA CYS A 429 6.06 -5.61 -7.58
C CYS A 429 6.19 -4.77 -6.30
N VAL A 430 7.20 -3.89 -6.21
CA VAL A 430 7.54 -3.20 -4.95
C VAL A 430 7.06 -1.75 -4.96
N GLN A 431 6.11 -1.42 -4.09
CA GLN A 431 5.58 -0.05 -3.97
C GLN A 431 6.57 0.92 -3.31
N GLY A 432 7.40 0.46 -2.37
CA GLY A 432 8.39 1.26 -1.67
C GLY A 432 9.64 1.57 -2.51
N LYS A 433 10.54 2.38 -1.94
CA LYS A 433 11.89 2.58 -2.50
C LYS A 433 12.79 1.43 -2.08
N CYS A 434 13.05 0.52 -3.00
CA CYS A 434 13.85 -0.68 -2.82
C CYS A 434 15.33 -0.45 -3.16
N ILE A 435 16.14 -1.48 -2.88
CA ILE A 435 17.54 -1.60 -3.34
C ILE A 435 17.57 -2.70 -4.41
N VAL A 436 18.38 -2.52 -5.45
CA VAL A 436 18.68 -3.57 -6.41
C VAL A 436 20.10 -4.05 -6.21
N ASN A 437 20.30 -5.34 -6.08
CA ASN A 437 21.58 -6.03 -5.98
C ASN A 437 21.74 -6.96 -7.19
N SER A 438 22.52 -6.66 -8.20
CA SER A 438 23.43 -5.53 -8.37
C SER A 438 23.62 -5.17 -9.84
N ILE A 439 24.30 -4.06 -10.07
CA ILE A 439 24.84 -3.70 -11.39
C ILE A 439 26.36 -3.64 -11.32
N SER A 440 27.03 -3.84 -12.45
CA SER A 440 28.48 -3.77 -12.54
C SER A 440 28.95 -3.45 -13.97
N LEU A 441 30.22 -3.08 -14.10
CA LEU A 441 30.88 -2.85 -15.40
C LEU A 441 31.35 -4.15 -16.11
N LYS A 442 30.93 -5.33 -15.61
CA LYS A 442 31.36 -6.62 -16.14
C LYS A 442 31.06 -6.78 -17.64
N GLU A 443 29.90 -6.34 -18.08
CA GLU A 443 29.45 -6.41 -19.47
C GLU A 443 29.70 -5.09 -20.23
N GLY A 444 30.51 -4.18 -19.67
CA GLY A 444 30.89 -2.89 -20.26
C GLY A 444 30.01 -1.71 -19.85
N GLU A 445 30.43 -0.50 -20.28
CA GLU A 445 29.77 0.76 -19.87
C GLU A 445 28.37 0.92 -20.45
N GLU A 446 28.12 0.51 -21.70
CA GLU A 446 26.85 0.70 -22.37
C GLU A 446 25.70 0.01 -21.61
N GLN A 447 25.88 -1.26 -21.29
CA GLN A 447 24.89 -2.03 -20.53
C GLN A 447 24.76 -1.53 -19.09
N PHE A 448 25.86 -1.13 -18.45
CA PHE A 448 25.84 -0.54 -17.13
C PHE A 448 25.02 0.75 -17.08
N ILE A 449 25.15 1.62 -18.09
CA ILE A 449 24.39 2.86 -18.23
C ILE A 449 22.91 2.55 -18.46
N GLU A 450 22.59 1.59 -19.32
CA GLU A 450 21.21 1.16 -19.60
C GLU A 450 20.52 0.66 -18.31
N HIS A 451 21.17 -0.25 -17.59
CA HIS A 451 20.66 -0.76 -16.32
C HIS A 451 20.49 0.36 -15.29
N ALA A 452 21.47 1.23 -15.13
CA ALA A 452 21.39 2.35 -14.19
C ALA A 452 20.26 3.34 -14.54
N ARG A 453 19.99 3.60 -15.81
CA ARG A 453 18.85 4.43 -16.23
C ARG A 453 17.52 3.77 -15.91
N ALA A 454 17.40 2.46 -16.09
CA ALA A 454 16.21 1.72 -15.69
C ALA A 454 15.99 1.77 -14.19
N LEU A 455 17.03 1.57 -13.36
CA LEU A 455 16.92 1.69 -11.90
C LEU A 455 16.48 3.10 -11.46
N LYS A 456 17.06 4.13 -12.07
CA LYS A 456 16.66 5.52 -11.83
C LYS A 456 15.18 5.76 -12.18
N ARG A 457 14.71 5.18 -13.29
CA ARG A 457 13.31 5.24 -13.73
C ARG A 457 12.35 4.62 -12.71
N PHE A 458 12.73 3.51 -12.06
CA PHE A 458 11.95 2.89 -11.00
C PHE A 458 12.18 3.51 -9.61
N GLY A 459 13.06 4.49 -9.50
CA GLY A 459 13.38 5.19 -8.26
C GLY A 459 14.15 4.33 -7.23
N ALA A 460 14.78 3.24 -7.66
CA ALA A 460 15.51 2.32 -6.80
C ALA A 460 16.93 2.82 -6.47
N ALA A 461 17.41 2.51 -5.26
CA ALA A 461 18.83 2.54 -4.95
C ALA A 461 19.50 1.28 -5.52
N CYS A 462 20.83 1.31 -5.75
CA CYS A 462 21.52 0.18 -6.32
C CYS A 462 22.83 -0.15 -5.65
N VAL A 463 23.08 -1.45 -5.49
CA VAL A 463 24.39 -1.98 -5.19
C VAL A 463 25.24 -1.99 -6.48
N VAL A 464 26.44 -1.43 -6.41
CA VAL A 464 27.41 -1.38 -7.51
C VAL A 464 28.60 -2.23 -7.13
N MET A 465 28.70 -3.39 -7.75
CA MET A 465 29.83 -4.30 -7.48
C MET A 465 31.10 -3.83 -8.17
N CYS A 466 32.24 -3.98 -7.50
CA CYS A 466 33.56 -3.73 -8.08
C CYS A 466 33.99 -4.87 -9.00
N PHE A 467 33.25 -5.02 -10.10
CA PHE A 467 33.52 -5.87 -11.25
C PHE A 467 33.62 -5.03 -12.52
N ASP A 468 34.55 -5.33 -13.38
CA ASP A 468 34.59 -4.79 -14.72
C ASP A 468 34.86 -5.87 -15.77
N GLU A 469 35.18 -5.46 -16.98
CA GLU A 469 35.45 -6.35 -18.13
C GLU A 469 36.62 -7.31 -17.89
N GLN A 470 37.52 -7.01 -16.92
CA GLN A 470 38.62 -7.86 -16.54
C GLN A 470 38.28 -8.83 -15.40
N GLY A 471 37.07 -8.72 -14.86
CA GLY A 471 36.54 -9.56 -13.76
C GLY A 471 36.48 -8.87 -12.41
N GLN A 472 36.42 -9.68 -11.35
CA GLN A 472 36.27 -9.24 -9.98
C GLN A 472 37.55 -8.58 -9.45
N ALA A 473 37.38 -7.41 -8.82
CA ALA A 473 38.51 -6.76 -8.15
C ALA A 473 38.87 -7.46 -6.83
N THR A 474 40.14 -7.84 -6.69
CA THR A 474 40.68 -8.46 -5.48
C THR A 474 41.58 -7.53 -4.69
N THR A 475 42.27 -6.60 -5.37
CA THR A 475 43.20 -5.64 -4.76
C THR A 475 42.55 -4.28 -4.49
N PHE A 476 43.12 -3.52 -3.56
CA PHE A 476 42.72 -2.17 -3.23
C PHE A 476 42.71 -1.28 -4.48
N GLU A 477 43.76 -1.28 -5.28
CA GLU A 477 43.93 -0.43 -6.44
C GLU A 477 42.81 -0.68 -7.48
N ARG A 478 42.50 -1.95 -7.74
CA ARG A 478 41.42 -2.31 -8.69
C ARG A 478 40.03 -1.93 -8.17
N ARG A 479 39.80 -2.13 -6.88
CA ARG A 479 38.51 -1.77 -6.26
C ARG A 479 38.22 -0.27 -6.39
N ILE A 480 39.21 0.59 -6.07
CA ILE A 480 39.04 2.05 -6.15
C ILE A 480 38.97 2.54 -7.60
N GLU A 481 39.70 1.95 -8.55
CA GLU A 481 39.66 2.25 -9.96
C GLU A 481 38.22 2.03 -10.51
N ILE A 482 37.65 0.84 -10.26
CA ILE A 482 36.31 0.49 -10.71
C ILE A 482 35.26 1.35 -10.03
N ALA A 483 35.33 1.55 -8.70
CA ALA A 483 34.40 2.38 -7.97
C ALA A 483 34.39 3.83 -8.46
N GLN A 484 35.57 4.40 -8.74
CA GLN A 484 35.72 5.74 -9.27
C GLN A 484 35.12 5.88 -10.68
N ARG A 485 35.38 4.87 -11.56
CA ARG A 485 34.82 4.83 -12.93
C ARG A 485 33.28 4.73 -12.87
N ALA A 486 32.75 3.79 -12.08
CA ALA A 486 31.31 3.62 -11.90
C ALA A 486 30.64 4.87 -11.31
N TYR A 487 31.24 5.48 -10.29
CA TYR A 487 30.71 6.72 -9.69
C TYR A 487 30.60 7.86 -10.71
N ARG A 488 31.65 8.07 -11.54
CA ARG A 488 31.62 9.07 -12.59
C ARG A 488 30.50 8.84 -13.58
N ILE A 489 30.35 7.62 -14.08
CA ILE A 489 29.28 7.26 -15.01
C ILE A 489 27.90 7.49 -14.40
N LEU A 490 27.66 6.96 -13.19
CA LEU A 490 26.37 7.07 -12.52
C LEU A 490 25.96 8.51 -12.23
N THR A 491 26.91 9.32 -11.75
CA THR A 491 26.59 10.69 -11.32
C THR A 491 26.59 11.69 -12.48
N GLN A 492 27.49 11.55 -13.46
CA GLN A 492 27.67 12.55 -14.53
C GLN A 492 26.93 12.17 -15.83
N GLU A 493 26.82 10.88 -16.18
CA GLU A 493 26.20 10.47 -17.44
C GLU A 493 24.76 10.01 -17.24
N VAL A 494 24.46 9.28 -16.15
CA VAL A 494 23.09 8.86 -15.79
C VAL A 494 22.37 9.92 -14.96
N GLY A 495 23.11 10.72 -14.18
CA GLY A 495 22.56 11.70 -13.27
C GLY A 495 21.83 11.04 -12.09
N MET A 496 22.37 9.92 -11.59
CA MET A 496 21.87 9.27 -10.39
C MET A 496 22.29 10.05 -9.14
N ASN A 497 21.43 10.11 -8.13
CA ASN A 497 21.79 10.73 -6.86
C ASN A 497 22.86 9.88 -6.17
N PRO A 498 24.02 10.44 -5.75
CA PRO A 498 25.03 9.70 -5.03
C PRO A 498 24.52 8.92 -3.80
N LEU A 499 23.48 9.44 -3.12
CA LEU A 499 22.83 8.76 -1.99
C LEU A 499 22.19 7.42 -2.38
N ASP A 500 21.82 7.23 -3.65
CA ASP A 500 21.20 5.98 -4.14
C ASP A 500 22.23 4.95 -4.59
N ILE A 501 23.55 5.26 -4.46
CA ILE A 501 24.67 4.39 -4.87
C ILE A 501 25.26 3.71 -3.64
N ILE A 502 25.28 2.38 -3.65
CA ILE A 502 25.82 1.54 -2.58
C ILE A 502 26.94 0.70 -3.19
N PHE A 503 28.19 0.99 -2.87
CA PHE A 503 29.31 0.19 -3.40
C PHE A 503 29.47 -1.13 -2.65
N ASP A 504 29.68 -2.22 -3.37
CA ASP A 504 30.18 -3.50 -2.84
C ASP A 504 31.59 -3.78 -3.41
N PRO A 505 32.64 -3.50 -2.63
CA PRO A 505 34.02 -3.80 -3.02
C PRO A 505 34.38 -5.30 -3.04
N ASN A 506 33.40 -6.19 -2.88
CA ASN A 506 33.50 -7.63 -2.82
C ASN A 506 34.22 -8.18 -1.59
N ILE A 507 33.46 -8.72 -0.64
CA ILE A 507 33.97 -9.49 0.48
C ILE A 507 34.30 -10.89 -0.03
N LEU A 508 35.57 -11.27 0.09
CA LEU A 508 36.12 -12.56 -0.35
C LEU A 508 36.55 -13.40 0.84
N ALA A 509 36.61 -14.73 0.65
CA ALA A 509 37.01 -15.66 1.69
C ALA A 509 38.51 -15.50 2.03
N ILE A 510 38.83 -15.52 3.32
CA ILE A 510 40.20 -15.54 3.84
C ILE A 510 40.52 -16.90 4.46
N ALA A 511 41.78 -17.11 4.82
CA ALA A 511 42.28 -18.36 5.43
C ALA A 511 41.85 -19.61 4.63
N THR A 512 42.03 -19.56 3.33
CA THR A 512 41.70 -20.64 2.40
C THR A 512 42.88 -21.60 2.16
N GLY A 513 44.05 -21.30 2.72
CA GLY A 513 45.29 -21.98 2.46
C GLY A 513 46.07 -21.43 1.23
N ILE A 514 45.56 -20.34 0.61
CA ILE A 514 46.22 -19.62 -0.48
C ILE A 514 46.66 -18.26 0.05
N GLU A 515 47.95 -17.98 0.04
CA GLU A 515 48.59 -16.79 0.66
C GLU A 515 48.00 -15.47 0.11
N GLU A 516 47.67 -15.41 -1.20
CA GLU A 516 47.05 -14.23 -1.82
C GLU A 516 45.72 -13.87 -1.16
N HIS A 517 44.94 -14.86 -0.68
CA HIS A 517 43.61 -14.65 -0.10
C HIS A 517 43.65 -14.05 1.31
N ASP A 518 44.78 -14.14 2.01
CA ASP A 518 44.91 -13.69 3.40
C ASP A 518 44.76 -12.17 3.53
N ASN A 519 45.02 -11.42 2.46
CA ASN A 519 44.93 -9.97 2.46
C ASN A 519 43.53 -9.42 2.04
N TYR A 520 42.59 -10.25 1.58
CA TYR A 520 41.34 -9.81 0.97
C TYR A 520 40.46 -9.00 1.91
N ALA A 521 40.38 -9.38 3.18
CA ALA A 521 39.56 -8.65 4.16
C ALA A 521 40.17 -7.28 4.49
N HIS A 522 41.49 -7.21 4.68
CA HIS A 522 42.22 -5.96 4.92
C HIS A 522 42.10 -5.00 3.72
N GLU A 523 42.26 -5.49 2.49
CA GLU A 523 42.11 -4.72 1.27
C GLU A 523 40.67 -4.19 1.11
N PHE A 524 39.68 -4.97 1.51
CA PHE A 524 38.28 -4.51 1.54
C PHE A 524 38.10 -3.32 2.49
N ILE A 525 38.58 -3.46 3.74
CA ILE A 525 38.50 -2.41 4.78
C ILE A 525 39.20 -1.13 4.33
N ARG A 526 40.37 -1.22 3.71
CA ARG A 526 41.10 -0.07 3.13
C ARG A 526 40.28 0.59 2.01
N SER A 527 39.62 -0.21 1.19
CA SER A 527 38.77 0.29 0.07
C SER A 527 37.57 1.07 0.57
N ILE A 528 36.93 0.63 1.66
CA ILE A 528 35.83 1.34 2.31
C ILE A 528 36.26 2.76 2.70
N ALA A 529 37.35 2.86 3.45
CA ALA A 529 37.87 4.15 3.93
C ALA A 529 38.15 5.11 2.78
N TRP A 530 38.71 4.58 1.67
CA TRP A 530 38.98 5.40 0.48
C TRP A 530 37.69 5.84 -0.22
N ILE A 531 36.71 4.94 -0.45
CA ILE A 531 35.42 5.24 -1.10
C ILE A 531 34.67 6.30 -0.32
N ARG A 532 34.54 6.14 0.99
CA ARG A 532 33.83 7.10 1.86
C ARG A 532 34.44 8.51 1.79
N LYS A 533 35.75 8.59 1.67
CA LYS A 533 36.46 9.87 1.58
C LYS A 533 36.37 10.53 0.21
N ASN A 534 36.41 9.75 -0.88
CA ASN A 534 36.62 10.25 -2.24
C ASN A 534 35.37 10.24 -3.12
N LEU A 535 34.36 9.42 -2.76
CA LEU A 535 33.08 9.31 -3.49
C LEU A 535 31.93 9.76 -2.57
N PRO A 536 31.77 11.08 -2.37
CA PRO A 536 30.86 11.61 -1.36
C PRO A 536 29.38 11.26 -1.66
N GLY A 537 28.62 11.00 -0.61
CA GLY A 537 27.20 10.65 -0.65
C GLY A 537 26.92 9.16 -0.82
N THR A 538 27.92 8.36 -1.20
CA THR A 538 27.70 6.92 -1.43
C THR A 538 27.71 6.10 -0.13
N HIS A 539 27.12 4.92 -0.20
CA HIS A 539 27.05 3.93 0.85
C HIS A 539 27.93 2.71 0.53
N ILE A 540 28.16 1.85 1.51
CA ILE A 540 28.99 0.66 1.36
C ILE A 540 28.23 -0.56 1.85
N SER A 541 28.18 -1.62 1.03
CA SER A 541 27.60 -2.91 1.38
C SER A 541 28.61 -4.05 1.15
N GLY A 542 28.24 -5.24 1.58
CA GLY A 542 28.95 -6.47 1.27
C GLY A 542 28.28 -7.70 1.85
N GLY A 543 28.46 -8.83 1.18
CA GLY A 543 27.99 -10.14 1.63
C GLY A 543 28.93 -10.72 2.69
N VAL A 544 28.66 -10.45 3.96
CA VAL A 544 29.56 -10.74 5.10
C VAL A 544 29.83 -12.25 5.27
N SER A 545 28.83 -13.08 4.94
CA SER A 545 28.96 -14.54 5.01
C SER A 545 30.05 -15.12 4.10
N ASN A 546 30.46 -14.37 3.06
CA ASN A 546 31.54 -14.81 2.14
C ASN A 546 32.89 -14.87 2.81
N LEU A 547 33.17 -13.96 3.76
CA LEU A 547 34.42 -13.87 4.50
C LEU A 547 34.86 -15.22 5.07
N SER A 548 33.90 -15.93 5.66
CA SER A 548 34.13 -17.17 6.42
C SER A 548 33.78 -18.44 5.64
N PHE A 549 33.78 -18.38 4.32
CA PHE A 549 33.40 -19.51 3.47
C PHE A 549 34.27 -20.76 3.74
N SER A 550 35.54 -20.56 4.04
CA SER A 550 36.51 -21.61 4.37
C SER A 550 36.15 -22.40 5.64
N PHE A 551 35.34 -21.81 6.51
CA PHE A 551 34.94 -22.39 7.80
C PHE A 551 33.50 -22.91 7.81
N ARG A 552 32.93 -23.26 6.66
CA ARG A 552 31.58 -23.87 6.61
C ARG A 552 31.52 -25.11 7.50
N GLY A 553 30.50 -25.15 8.37
CA GLY A 553 30.31 -26.21 9.37
C GLY A 553 30.80 -25.86 10.78
N ASN A 554 31.50 -24.74 10.96
CA ASN A 554 31.88 -24.21 12.28
C ASN A 554 31.18 -22.86 12.51
N ASN A 555 29.98 -22.90 13.06
CA ASN A 555 29.12 -21.71 13.16
C ASN A 555 29.73 -20.64 14.08
N TYR A 556 30.33 -21.05 15.21
CA TYR A 556 30.89 -20.09 16.16
C TYR A 556 32.03 -19.27 15.54
N ILE A 557 33.02 -19.93 14.90
CA ILE A 557 34.12 -19.23 14.24
C ILE A 557 33.62 -18.29 13.16
N ARG A 558 32.64 -18.72 12.38
CA ARG A 558 32.05 -17.89 11.35
C ARG A 558 31.42 -16.63 11.94
N GLU A 559 30.60 -16.77 12.97
CA GLU A 559 29.95 -15.62 13.63
C GLU A 559 30.98 -14.70 14.30
N ALA A 560 32.01 -15.25 14.94
CA ALA A 560 33.09 -14.48 15.53
C ALA A 560 33.90 -13.70 14.48
N MET A 561 34.25 -14.34 13.34
CA MET A 561 34.90 -13.67 12.21
C MET A 561 34.01 -12.52 11.67
N HIS A 562 32.71 -12.74 11.53
CA HIS A 562 31.79 -11.70 11.07
C HIS A 562 31.73 -10.54 12.06
N ALA A 563 31.64 -10.80 13.37
CA ALA A 563 31.62 -9.78 14.41
C ALA A 563 32.90 -8.92 14.40
N VAL A 564 34.07 -9.55 14.31
CA VAL A 564 35.36 -8.83 14.26
C VAL A 564 35.49 -8.03 12.96
N PHE A 565 35.17 -8.63 11.84
CA PHE A 565 35.19 -7.94 10.53
C PHE A 565 34.28 -6.71 10.51
N LEU A 566 33.05 -6.86 10.94
CA LEU A 566 32.07 -5.77 10.97
C LEU A 566 32.52 -4.66 11.92
N TYR A 567 33.10 -4.98 13.08
CA TYR A 567 33.62 -3.98 13.99
C TYR A 567 34.61 -3.03 13.29
N HIS A 568 35.57 -3.60 12.53
CA HIS A 568 36.55 -2.81 11.79
C HIS A 568 35.98 -2.14 10.54
N ALA A 569 35.14 -2.83 9.80
CA ALA A 569 34.54 -2.31 8.58
C ALA A 569 33.55 -1.14 8.84
N ILE A 570 32.71 -1.24 9.87
CA ILE A 570 31.80 -0.16 10.28
C ILE A 570 32.60 1.07 10.72
N LYS A 571 33.68 0.88 11.48
CA LYS A 571 34.55 1.98 11.90
C LYS A 571 35.15 2.75 10.72
N GLU A 572 35.44 2.06 9.61
CA GLU A 572 35.94 2.68 8.37
C GLU A 572 34.83 3.16 7.44
N GLY A 573 33.53 2.98 7.82
CA GLY A 573 32.38 3.58 7.16
C GLY A 573 31.49 2.63 6.35
N MET A 574 31.59 1.31 6.55
CA MET A 574 30.60 0.36 6.05
C MET A 574 29.27 0.57 6.81
N ASP A 575 28.22 0.83 6.09
CA ASP A 575 26.89 1.16 6.67
C ASP A 575 25.77 0.19 6.27
N PHE A 576 26.01 -0.72 5.33
CA PHE A 576 25.12 -1.83 4.98
C PHE A 576 25.87 -3.16 5.05
N GLY A 577 25.19 -4.24 5.38
CA GLY A 577 25.76 -5.58 5.29
C GLY A 577 24.68 -6.64 5.12
N ILE A 578 24.90 -7.53 4.14
CA ILE A 578 24.06 -8.71 3.94
C ILE A 578 24.54 -9.75 4.96
N VAL A 579 23.72 -9.96 5.99
CA VAL A 579 24.08 -10.71 7.21
C VAL A 579 22.96 -11.65 7.63
N ASN A 580 23.27 -12.56 8.53
CA ASN A 580 22.26 -13.30 9.27
C ASN A 580 21.82 -12.48 10.49
N PRO A 581 20.59 -11.94 10.52
CA PRO A 581 20.12 -11.12 11.64
C PRO A 581 20.02 -11.90 12.97
N SER A 582 19.93 -13.23 12.88
CA SER A 582 19.85 -14.11 14.06
C SER A 582 21.22 -14.45 14.68
N SER A 583 22.34 -13.89 14.18
CA SER A 583 23.66 -14.08 14.76
C SER A 583 23.70 -13.50 16.18
N LYS A 584 24.29 -14.28 17.11
CA LYS A 584 24.30 -13.92 18.54
C LYS A 584 25.69 -13.50 19.04
N VAL A 585 26.74 -13.77 18.27
CA VAL A 585 28.10 -13.45 18.67
C VAL A 585 28.40 -11.98 18.38
N THR A 586 28.74 -11.22 19.40
CA THR A 586 29.23 -9.85 19.28
C THR A 586 30.74 -9.78 19.50
N TYR A 587 31.36 -8.68 19.08
CA TYR A 587 32.82 -8.48 19.25
C TYR A 587 33.25 -8.60 20.71
N SER A 588 32.43 -8.14 21.67
CA SER A 588 32.70 -8.18 23.11
C SER A 588 32.53 -9.57 23.74
N ASP A 589 31.86 -10.52 23.05
CA ASP A 589 31.60 -11.87 23.55
C ASP A 589 32.79 -12.81 23.28
N ILE A 590 33.70 -12.39 22.40
CA ILE A 590 34.88 -13.19 22.00
C ILE A 590 35.95 -13.08 23.06
N SER A 591 36.55 -14.21 23.46
CA SER A 591 37.64 -14.21 24.43
C SER A 591 38.86 -13.48 23.89
N ALA A 592 39.67 -12.85 24.78
CA ALA A 592 40.78 -12.01 24.34
C ALA A 592 41.81 -12.78 23.46
N ASP A 593 42.07 -14.05 23.79
CA ASP A 593 43.01 -14.88 23.04
C ASP A 593 42.47 -15.23 21.64
N GLU A 594 41.15 -15.56 21.54
CA GLU A 594 40.51 -15.84 20.26
C GLU A 594 40.39 -14.57 19.41
N LEU A 595 40.04 -13.43 20.06
CA LEU A 595 39.91 -12.13 19.42
C LEU A 595 41.21 -11.70 18.75
N GLU A 596 42.39 -11.86 19.44
CA GLU A 596 43.69 -11.52 18.87
C GLU A 596 43.95 -12.34 17.59
N ILE A 597 43.70 -13.66 17.64
CA ILE A 597 43.91 -14.54 16.48
C ILE A 597 43.01 -14.16 15.30
N ILE A 598 41.72 -13.90 15.57
CA ILE A 598 40.77 -13.55 14.53
C ILE A 598 41.07 -12.16 13.92
N GLU A 599 41.43 -11.18 14.76
CA GLU A 599 41.85 -9.85 14.28
C GLU A 599 43.13 -9.91 13.44
N ASP A 600 44.11 -10.67 13.88
CA ASP A 600 45.36 -10.83 13.14
C ASP A 600 45.12 -11.42 11.75
N ALA A 601 44.19 -12.37 11.63
CA ALA A 601 43.81 -12.95 10.35
C ALA A 601 43.03 -11.97 9.46
N ILE A 602 42.05 -11.25 10.03
CA ILE A 602 41.22 -10.31 9.26
C ILE A 602 42.03 -9.11 8.79
N LEU A 603 42.93 -8.59 9.62
CA LEU A 603 43.75 -7.42 9.33
C LEU A 603 45.10 -7.77 8.73
N ASN A 604 45.40 -9.06 8.54
CA ASN A 604 46.66 -9.61 8.03
C ASN A 604 47.88 -9.02 8.73
N ARG A 605 47.87 -9.04 10.10
CA ARG A 605 48.91 -8.39 10.93
C ARG A 605 50.18 -9.25 11.09
N LYS A 606 50.03 -10.57 11.00
CA LYS A 606 51.14 -11.54 11.22
C LYS A 606 51.23 -12.50 10.04
N PRO A 607 52.45 -12.93 9.68
CA PRO A 607 52.63 -13.81 8.50
C PRO A 607 51.89 -15.15 8.54
N ASN A 608 51.64 -15.71 9.73
CA ASN A 608 50.96 -17.01 9.89
C ASN A 608 49.56 -16.84 10.54
N ALA A 609 48.93 -15.71 10.36
CA ALA A 609 47.64 -15.43 11.01
C ALA A 609 46.52 -16.35 10.49
N ALA A 610 46.54 -16.68 9.20
CA ALA A 610 45.56 -17.58 8.59
C ALA A 610 45.71 -19.02 9.14
N GLU A 611 46.92 -19.54 9.28
CA GLU A 611 47.17 -20.85 9.88
C GLU A 611 46.74 -20.89 11.35
N ALA A 612 47.03 -19.84 12.14
CA ALA A 612 46.56 -19.75 13.52
C ALA A 612 45.05 -19.76 13.65
N LEU A 613 44.34 -19.10 12.74
CA LEU A 613 42.88 -19.12 12.69
C LEU A 613 42.32 -20.51 12.30
N ILE A 614 42.96 -21.21 11.37
CA ILE A 614 42.60 -22.60 11.01
C ILE A 614 42.79 -23.54 12.19
N GLU A 615 43.92 -23.42 12.93
CA GLU A 615 44.17 -24.21 14.13
C GLU A 615 43.12 -23.95 15.22
N LEU A 616 42.79 -22.69 15.48
CA LEU A 616 41.73 -22.30 16.41
C LEU A 616 40.38 -22.91 16.00
N ALA A 617 40.01 -22.84 14.73
CA ALA A 617 38.78 -23.39 14.21
C ALA A 617 38.69 -24.91 14.40
N ASN A 618 39.79 -25.62 14.16
CA ASN A 618 39.88 -27.08 14.37
C ASN A 618 39.72 -27.43 15.85
N LYS A 619 40.39 -26.69 16.74
CA LYS A 619 40.28 -26.87 18.21
C LYS A 619 38.84 -26.71 18.70
N ILE A 620 38.18 -25.64 18.28
CA ILE A 620 36.77 -25.36 18.66
C ILE A 620 35.87 -26.47 18.13
N LYS A 621 36.04 -26.91 16.90
CA LYS A 621 35.26 -28.00 16.32
C LYS A 621 35.42 -29.30 17.08
N GLU A 622 36.66 -29.67 17.47
CA GLU A 622 36.91 -30.85 18.30
C GLU A 622 36.27 -30.73 19.69
N GLU A 623 36.26 -29.54 20.29
CA GLU A 623 35.60 -29.29 21.58
C GLU A 623 34.08 -29.41 21.47
N GLU A 624 33.47 -28.90 20.39
CA GLU A 624 32.03 -29.06 20.11
C GLU A 624 31.67 -30.53 19.88
N GLU A 625 32.49 -31.27 19.12
CA GLU A 625 32.28 -32.72 18.89
C GLU A 625 32.39 -33.53 20.18
N ARG A 626 33.38 -33.21 21.04
CA ARG A 626 33.47 -33.80 22.38
C ARG A 626 32.31 -33.48 23.28
N ARG A 627 31.77 -32.24 23.24
CA ARG A 627 30.54 -31.84 23.95
C ARG A 627 29.33 -32.64 23.44
N LYS A 628 29.15 -32.75 22.14
CA LYS A 628 28.07 -33.53 21.54
C LYS A 628 28.16 -35.01 21.86
N ALA A 629 29.37 -35.58 21.87
CA ALA A 629 29.60 -36.97 22.29
C ALA A 629 29.37 -37.19 23.77
N GLY A 630 29.72 -36.24 24.63
CA GLY A 630 29.47 -36.25 26.08
C GLY A 630 27.99 -36.12 26.42
N MET A 631 27.20 -35.39 25.60
CA MET A 631 25.76 -35.30 25.75
C MET A 631 24.98 -36.52 25.23
N ALA A 632 25.58 -37.32 24.35
CA ALA A 632 24.97 -38.59 23.91
C ALA A 632 24.88 -39.66 25.00
N SER A 633 25.49 -39.46 26.17
CA SER A 633 25.45 -40.31 27.33
C SER A 633 24.61 -39.79 28.51
N GLY A 634 23.89 -38.70 28.36
CA GLY A 634 23.01 -38.17 29.41
C GLY A 634 21.94 -37.22 28.89
N ASP A 635 20.71 -37.62 29.06
CA ASP A 635 19.45 -36.90 28.94
C ASP A 635 19.27 -35.91 27.76
N ALA A 636 18.46 -36.35 26.80
CA ALA A 636 17.85 -35.53 25.75
C ALA A 636 16.81 -34.58 26.33
N SER A 637 17.23 -33.51 26.95
CA SER A 637 16.32 -32.43 27.31
C SER A 637 17.06 -31.10 27.49
N THR A 638 17.36 -30.43 26.42
CA THR A 638 17.39 -28.92 26.33
C THR A 638 17.85 -28.46 24.93
N GLN A 639 17.12 -28.79 23.89
CA GLN A 639 16.88 -27.83 22.83
C GLN A 639 15.58 -27.12 23.18
N LYS A 640 15.60 -26.17 24.10
CA LYS A 640 14.57 -25.14 24.16
C LYS A 640 14.76 -24.29 22.90
N GLN A 641 13.99 -24.60 21.85
CA GLN A 641 13.47 -23.55 20.99
C GLN A 641 12.98 -22.46 21.95
N VAL A 642 13.35 -21.22 21.67
CA VAL A 642 12.69 -20.06 22.27
C VAL A 642 11.23 -20.20 21.82
N GLU A 643 10.40 -20.80 22.65
CA GLU A 643 8.96 -20.81 22.44
C GLU A 643 8.55 -19.33 22.41
N GLU A 644 7.89 -18.93 21.38
CA GLU A 644 7.30 -17.60 21.31
C GLU A 644 6.41 -17.43 22.54
N GLU A 645 6.54 -16.31 23.21
CA GLU A 645 5.93 -16.05 24.52
C GLU A 645 4.40 -16.34 24.54
N TRP A 646 3.72 -16.11 23.39
CA TRP A 646 2.31 -16.38 23.21
C TRP A 646 1.95 -17.89 23.16
N ARG A 647 2.91 -18.77 22.88
CA ARG A 647 2.68 -20.22 22.90
C ARG A 647 2.44 -20.78 24.31
N SER A 648 2.78 -20.00 25.34
CA SER A 648 2.50 -20.35 26.74
C SER A 648 1.07 -20.01 27.19
N LEU A 649 0.29 -19.30 26.35
CA LEU A 649 -1.11 -18.98 26.63
C LEU A 649 -1.99 -20.25 26.56
N ASP A 650 -3.19 -20.19 27.14
CA ASP A 650 -4.18 -21.26 26.97
C ASP A 650 -4.60 -21.39 25.50
N LEU A 651 -5.23 -22.50 25.14
CA LEU A 651 -5.53 -22.86 23.77
C LEU A 651 -6.44 -21.82 23.07
N ASP A 652 -7.46 -21.34 23.79
CA ASP A 652 -8.40 -20.36 23.23
C ASP A 652 -7.70 -19.02 22.97
N GLU A 653 -6.85 -18.57 23.89
CA GLU A 653 -6.08 -17.33 23.72
C GLU A 653 -4.99 -17.48 22.64
N ARG A 654 -4.41 -18.68 22.44
CA ARG A 654 -3.49 -18.94 21.33
C ARG A 654 -4.20 -18.81 19.98
N LEU A 655 -5.38 -19.40 19.85
CA LEU A 655 -6.19 -19.30 18.61
C LEU A 655 -6.61 -17.86 18.32
N LYS A 656 -7.06 -17.11 19.34
CA LYS A 656 -7.38 -15.68 19.21
C LYS A 656 -6.16 -14.87 18.81
N TYR A 657 -5.00 -15.10 19.44
CA TYR A 657 -3.76 -14.40 19.15
C TYR A 657 -3.30 -14.69 17.73
N ALA A 658 -3.30 -15.98 17.32
CA ALA A 658 -2.94 -16.40 15.98
C ALA A 658 -3.79 -15.69 14.92
N LEU A 659 -5.11 -15.62 15.13
CA LEU A 659 -6.01 -14.88 14.25
C LEU A 659 -5.69 -13.39 14.24
N ARG A 660 -5.66 -12.74 15.40
CA ARG A 660 -5.41 -11.30 15.50
C ARG A 660 -4.11 -10.87 14.83
N LYS A 661 -3.07 -11.71 14.87
CA LYS A 661 -1.78 -11.45 14.24
C LYS A 661 -1.66 -12.04 12.82
N GLY A 662 -2.62 -12.84 12.40
CA GLY A 662 -2.58 -13.51 11.10
C GLY A 662 -1.45 -14.54 11.02
N ILE A 663 -1.22 -15.32 12.08
CA ILE A 663 -0.17 -16.34 12.17
C ILE A 663 -0.79 -17.70 11.87
N GLY A 664 -0.35 -18.37 10.81
CA GLY A 664 -0.83 -19.71 10.41
C GLY A 664 0.00 -20.88 10.90
N ASP A 665 1.23 -20.64 11.39
CA ASP A 665 2.28 -21.64 11.58
C ASP A 665 1.93 -22.79 12.54
N HIS A 666 1.14 -22.51 13.58
CA HIS A 666 0.72 -23.49 14.59
C HIS A 666 -0.77 -23.79 14.52
N LEU A 667 -1.45 -23.27 13.50
CA LEU A 667 -2.90 -23.33 13.40
C LEU A 667 -3.41 -24.77 13.32
N ASP A 668 -2.73 -25.61 12.55
CA ASP A 668 -3.09 -27.03 12.40
C ASP A 668 -2.96 -27.79 13.73
N GLU A 669 -1.85 -27.62 14.44
CA GLU A 669 -1.61 -28.22 15.76
C GLU A 669 -2.65 -27.75 16.79
N ASP A 670 -2.86 -26.43 16.90
CA ASP A 670 -3.79 -25.85 17.89
C ASP A 670 -5.25 -26.22 17.59
N LEU A 671 -5.65 -26.29 16.31
CA LEU A 671 -7.00 -26.73 15.92
C LEU A 671 -7.23 -28.20 16.19
N HIS A 672 -6.22 -29.07 15.98
CA HIS A 672 -6.34 -30.47 16.33
C HIS A 672 -6.47 -30.66 17.86
N LEU A 673 -5.73 -29.90 18.65
CA LEU A 673 -5.91 -29.87 20.11
C LEU A 673 -7.30 -29.35 20.49
N ALA A 674 -7.80 -28.35 19.81
CA ALA A 674 -9.14 -27.80 20.07
C ALA A 674 -10.24 -28.83 19.76
N LEU A 675 -10.08 -29.65 18.72
CA LEU A 675 -11.04 -30.75 18.42
C LEU A 675 -11.12 -31.79 19.52
N GLU A 676 -10.13 -31.92 20.40
CA GLU A 676 -10.18 -32.80 21.59
C GLU A 676 -10.91 -32.13 22.77
N HIS A 677 -11.01 -30.81 22.79
CA HIS A 677 -11.57 -30.04 23.92
C HIS A 677 -13.00 -29.55 23.66
N PHE A 678 -13.37 -29.28 22.41
CA PHE A 678 -14.70 -28.80 22.03
C PHE A 678 -15.61 -29.96 21.59
N PRO A 679 -16.89 -29.94 21.97
CA PRO A 679 -17.85 -31.01 21.60
C PRO A 679 -18.05 -31.16 20.10
N HIS A 680 -18.02 -30.03 19.35
CA HIS A 680 -18.19 -30.00 17.92
C HIS A 680 -17.17 -29.07 17.25
N ALA A 681 -16.72 -29.41 16.04
CA ALA A 681 -15.78 -28.59 15.29
C ALA A 681 -16.33 -27.17 14.97
N VAL A 682 -17.66 -27.03 14.88
CA VAL A 682 -18.32 -25.72 14.70
C VAL A 682 -18.13 -24.82 15.93
N ASP A 683 -18.10 -25.38 17.15
CA ASP A 683 -17.93 -24.62 18.39
C ASP A 683 -16.56 -23.91 18.45
N ILE A 684 -15.53 -24.47 17.79
CA ILE A 684 -14.21 -23.83 17.68
C ILE A 684 -14.30 -22.58 16.79
N ILE A 685 -15.09 -22.65 15.73
CA ILE A 685 -15.33 -21.52 14.82
C ILE A 685 -16.12 -20.42 15.55
N GLU A 686 -17.27 -20.80 16.15
CA GLU A 686 -18.17 -19.85 16.82
C GLU A 686 -17.59 -19.30 18.14
N GLY A 687 -16.66 -20.02 18.77
CA GLY A 687 -15.98 -19.62 19.99
C GLY A 687 -14.69 -18.81 19.74
N PRO A 688 -13.51 -19.42 19.94
CA PRO A 688 -12.24 -18.70 19.92
C PRO A 688 -11.91 -18.02 18.59
N LEU A 689 -12.26 -18.64 17.43
CA LEU A 689 -11.94 -18.06 16.14
C LEU A 689 -12.80 -16.82 15.86
N MET A 690 -14.10 -16.86 16.10
CA MET A 690 -14.97 -15.70 15.94
C MET A 690 -14.65 -14.59 16.96
N ALA A 691 -14.28 -14.95 18.19
CA ALA A 691 -13.84 -13.97 19.17
C ALA A 691 -12.60 -13.20 18.69
N GLY A 692 -11.63 -13.89 18.08
CA GLY A 692 -10.46 -13.26 17.45
C GLY A 692 -10.83 -12.33 16.30
N MET A 693 -11.76 -12.74 15.42
CA MET A 693 -12.24 -11.91 14.32
C MET A 693 -12.99 -10.67 14.80
N ASN A 694 -13.81 -10.79 15.85
CA ASN A 694 -14.50 -9.63 16.45
C ASN A 694 -13.50 -8.61 17.00
N GLU A 695 -12.44 -9.06 17.69
CA GLU A 695 -11.37 -8.20 18.18
C GLU A 695 -10.66 -7.47 17.01
N VAL A 696 -10.39 -8.16 15.90
CA VAL A 696 -9.83 -7.56 14.68
C VAL A 696 -10.77 -6.47 14.15
N GLY A 697 -12.07 -6.73 14.11
CA GLY A 697 -13.07 -5.75 13.68
C GLY A 697 -13.10 -4.50 14.58
N GLU A 698 -13.02 -4.68 15.90
CA GLU A 698 -12.95 -3.58 16.85
C GLU A 698 -11.67 -2.75 16.67
N LEU A 699 -10.52 -3.42 16.50
CA LEU A 699 -9.23 -2.77 16.27
C LEU A 699 -9.21 -1.98 14.96
N PHE A 700 -9.78 -2.54 13.90
CA PHE A 700 -9.92 -1.87 12.62
C PHE A 700 -10.86 -0.66 12.72
N GLY A 701 -12.03 -0.83 13.32
CA GLY A 701 -12.99 0.27 13.55
C GLY A 701 -12.45 1.39 14.46
N ALA A 702 -11.51 1.06 15.36
CA ALA A 702 -10.81 2.03 16.22
C ALA A 702 -9.58 2.66 15.55
N GLY A 703 -9.27 2.34 14.28
CA GLY A 703 -8.07 2.81 13.57
C GLY A 703 -6.73 2.28 14.11
N LYS A 704 -6.78 1.21 14.91
CA LYS A 704 -5.59 0.55 15.48
C LYS A 704 -5.06 -0.61 14.65
N MET A 705 -5.77 -0.96 13.60
CA MET A 705 -5.41 -1.97 12.63
C MET A 705 -5.77 -1.44 11.24
N PHE A 706 -4.97 -1.71 10.22
CA PHE A 706 -5.19 -1.23 8.86
C PHE A 706 -5.53 -2.37 7.90
N LEU A 707 -6.06 -2.04 6.73
CA LEU A 707 -6.70 -3.01 5.82
C LEU A 707 -5.83 -4.24 5.48
N PRO A 708 -4.55 -4.13 5.10
CA PRO A 708 -3.71 -5.31 4.84
C PRO A 708 -3.62 -6.28 6.03
N GLN A 709 -3.65 -5.79 7.27
CA GLN A 709 -3.68 -6.63 8.47
C GLN A 709 -5.00 -7.39 8.60
N VAL A 710 -6.13 -6.75 8.30
CA VAL A 710 -7.46 -7.40 8.31
C VAL A 710 -7.54 -8.48 7.25
N VAL A 711 -7.03 -8.22 6.05
CA VAL A 711 -6.98 -9.20 4.95
C VAL A 711 -6.13 -10.43 5.35
N LYS A 712 -4.98 -10.20 5.98
CA LYS A 712 -4.13 -11.26 6.52
C LYS A 712 -4.87 -12.13 7.55
N THR A 713 -5.58 -11.50 8.49
CA THR A 713 -6.38 -12.19 9.50
C THR A 713 -7.50 -13.03 8.86
N ALA A 714 -8.18 -12.47 7.86
CA ALA A 714 -9.23 -13.17 7.13
C ALA A 714 -8.69 -14.43 6.40
N ARG A 715 -7.47 -14.36 5.85
CA ARG A 715 -6.79 -15.53 5.26
C ARG A 715 -6.51 -16.59 6.30
N THR A 716 -6.02 -16.23 7.49
CA THR A 716 -5.78 -17.17 8.59
C THR A 716 -7.08 -17.84 9.06
N MET A 717 -8.18 -17.06 9.13
CA MET A 717 -9.51 -17.61 9.42
C MET A 717 -9.95 -18.63 8.36
N LYS A 718 -9.74 -18.34 7.08
CA LYS A 718 -10.08 -19.26 5.98
C LYS A 718 -9.27 -20.56 6.06
N GLN A 719 -7.99 -20.48 6.41
CA GLN A 719 -7.13 -21.64 6.64
C GLN A 719 -7.66 -22.48 7.81
N ALA A 720 -8.03 -21.84 8.92
CA ALA A 720 -8.61 -22.53 10.08
C ALA A 720 -9.90 -23.27 9.72
N VAL A 721 -10.80 -22.62 9.01
CA VAL A 721 -12.06 -23.25 8.53
C VAL A 721 -11.77 -24.40 7.58
N ALA A 722 -10.80 -24.28 6.69
CA ALA A 722 -10.42 -25.38 5.78
C ALA A 722 -9.89 -26.61 6.53
N ILE A 723 -9.12 -26.41 7.61
CA ILE A 723 -8.63 -27.51 8.48
C ILE A 723 -9.80 -28.18 9.21
N LEU A 724 -10.77 -27.41 9.70
CA LEU A 724 -11.92 -27.91 10.45
C LEU A 724 -13.01 -28.54 9.55
N GLN A 725 -13.09 -28.15 8.27
CA GLN A 725 -14.10 -28.57 7.33
C GLN A 725 -14.30 -30.14 7.25
N PRO A 726 -13.24 -30.95 7.16
CA PRO A 726 -13.41 -32.42 7.14
C PRO A 726 -14.05 -33.00 8.40
N TYR A 727 -13.85 -32.32 9.54
CA TYR A 727 -14.43 -32.76 10.83
C TYR A 727 -15.90 -32.33 10.92
N ILE A 728 -16.21 -31.11 10.51
CA ILE A 728 -17.58 -30.61 10.39
C ILE A 728 -18.39 -31.50 9.45
N GLU A 729 -17.83 -31.91 8.32
CA GLU A 729 -18.49 -32.82 7.38
C GLU A 729 -18.71 -34.23 7.94
N LYS A 730 -17.80 -34.76 8.77
CA LYS A 730 -17.95 -36.05 9.47
C LYS A 730 -19.01 -35.99 10.57
N GLU A 731 -19.13 -34.88 11.28
CA GLU A 731 -20.16 -34.68 12.31
C GLU A 731 -21.55 -34.48 11.72
N LYS A 732 -21.63 -34.07 10.47
CA LYS A 732 -22.88 -33.93 9.71
C LYS A 732 -23.43 -35.27 9.30
N LYS A 733 -24.44 -35.77 9.99
CA LYS A 733 -25.37 -36.75 9.40
C LYS A 733 -26.03 -36.08 8.19
N VAL A 734 -25.74 -36.66 6.97
CA VAL A 734 -26.39 -36.34 5.68
C VAL A 734 -27.34 -35.12 5.69
N GLY A 735 -26.85 -33.97 5.27
CA GLY A 735 -27.72 -32.82 5.01
C GLY A 735 -27.31 -31.46 5.57
N ALA A 736 -26.08 -31.25 6.04
CA ALA A 736 -25.69 -29.96 6.54
C ALA A 736 -25.12 -29.04 5.42
N THR A 737 -25.87 -28.04 5.16
CA THR A 737 -25.67 -26.93 4.22
C THR A 737 -24.65 -25.88 4.73
N LYS A 738 -24.05 -25.09 3.80
CA LYS A 738 -23.37 -23.82 4.10
C LYS A 738 -24.23 -22.97 5.04
N ALA A 739 -23.63 -22.03 5.78
CA ALA A 739 -24.33 -21.18 6.74
C ALA A 739 -25.44 -20.34 6.09
N GLY A 740 -25.32 -20.11 4.79
CA GLY A 740 -26.30 -19.42 3.95
C GLY A 740 -25.66 -19.00 2.63
N LYS A 741 -26.48 -18.53 1.70
CA LYS A 741 -26.06 -18.02 0.39
C LYS A 741 -26.25 -16.50 0.34
N VAL A 742 -25.19 -15.75 0.09
CA VAL A 742 -25.17 -14.31 0.08
C VAL A 742 -24.81 -13.78 -1.30
N ILE A 743 -25.65 -12.93 -1.84
CA ILE A 743 -25.33 -12.15 -3.04
C ILE A 743 -24.77 -10.81 -2.61
N LEU A 744 -23.66 -10.41 -3.23
CA LEU A 744 -23.06 -9.10 -3.05
C LEU A 744 -23.03 -8.34 -4.37
N ALA A 745 -23.37 -7.05 -4.32
CA ALA A 745 -23.32 -6.19 -5.49
C ALA A 745 -22.94 -4.76 -5.08
N THR A 746 -22.11 -4.09 -5.86
CA THR A 746 -22.07 -2.64 -5.88
C THR A 746 -23.17 -2.15 -6.81
N VAL A 747 -24.04 -1.29 -6.26
CA VAL A 747 -25.25 -0.87 -6.96
C VAL A 747 -24.94 -0.09 -8.24
N LYS A 748 -25.91 -0.02 -9.14
CA LYS A 748 -25.85 0.69 -10.41
C LYS A 748 -25.32 2.12 -10.25
N GLY A 749 -24.42 2.52 -11.16
CA GLY A 749 -23.81 3.85 -11.15
C GLY A 749 -22.60 3.99 -10.19
N ASP A 750 -22.22 2.93 -9.48
CA ASP A 750 -21.08 2.94 -8.57
C ASP A 750 -20.08 1.85 -8.94
N VAL A 751 -18.80 2.22 -9.06
CA VAL A 751 -17.69 1.36 -9.48
C VAL A 751 -16.77 0.94 -8.31
N HIS A 752 -17.05 1.42 -7.11
CA HIS A 752 -16.21 1.17 -5.95
C HIS A 752 -16.50 -0.21 -5.35
N ASP A 753 -15.58 -1.14 -5.51
CA ASP A 753 -15.74 -2.54 -5.12
C ASP A 753 -14.95 -2.96 -3.88
N ILE A 754 -13.97 -2.18 -3.44
CA ILE A 754 -13.07 -2.55 -2.35
C ILE A 754 -13.83 -2.93 -1.07
N GLY A 755 -14.79 -2.11 -0.66
CA GLY A 755 -15.63 -2.40 0.51
C GLY A 755 -16.43 -3.68 0.36
N LYS A 756 -17.03 -3.90 -0.82
CA LYS A 756 -17.78 -5.11 -1.17
C LYS A 756 -16.90 -6.35 -1.13
N ASN A 757 -15.70 -6.26 -1.70
CA ASN A 757 -14.75 -7.37 -1.75
C ASN A 757 -14.30 -7.78 -0.35
N ILE A 758 -14.08 -6.82 0.56
CA ILE A 758 -13.78 -7.10 1.98
C ILE A 758 -14.95 -7.87 2.62
N VAL A 759 -16.19 -7.43 2.39
CA VAL A 759 -17.38 -8.13 2.91
C VAL A 759 -17.47 -9.54 2.34
N ALA A 760 -17.22 -9.71 1.03
CA ALA A 760 -17.21 -11.01 0.38
C ALA A 760 -16.26 -12.00 1.07
N VAL A 761 -15.09 -11.52 1.39
CA VAL A 761 -14.06 -12.27 2.12
C VAL A 761 -14.52 -12.65 3.52
N VAL A 762 -14.96 -11.66 4.30
CA VAL A 762 -15.43 -11.90 5.68
C VAL A 762 -16.57 -12.92 5.67
N MET A 763 -17.53 -12.81 4.75
CA MET A 763 -18.65 -13.75 4.65
C MET A 763 -18.19 -15.15 4.22
N ALA A 764 -17.30 -15.25 3.22
CA ALA A 764 -16.75 -16.55 2.78
C ALA A 764 -15.95 -17.24 3.90
N CYS A 765 -15.17 -16.48 4.70
CA CYS A 765 -14.46 -17.01 5.86
C CYS A 765 -15.39 -17.53 6.96
N ASN A 766 -16.61 -17.00 7.04
CA ASN A 766 -17.65 -17.42 7.99
C ASN A 766 -18.60 -18.48 7.39
N ASN A 767 -18.14 -19.25 6.44
CA ASN A 767 -18.84 -20.40 5.83
C ASN A 767 -20.10 -20.05 5.03
N TYR A 768 -20.27 -18.79 4.59
CA TYR A 768 -21.32 -18.42 3.64
C TYR A 768 -20.89 -18.74 2.19
N GLU A 769 -21.85 -19.09 1.36
CA GLU A 769 -21.64 -19.10 -0.09
C GLU A 769 -21.82 -17.68 -0.62
N VAL A 770 -20.75 -17.06 -1.10
CA VAL A 770 -20.79 -15.70 -1.61
C VAL A 770 -20.85 -15.73 -3.14
N ILE A 771 -21.85 -15.05 -3.70
CA ILE A 771 -21.99 -14.80 -5.13
C ILE A 771 -21.79 -13.30 -5.33
N ASP A 772 -20.64 -12.92 -5.84
CA ASP A 772 -20.32 -11.54 -6.16
C ASP A 772 -20.78 -11.23 -7.59
N LEU A 773 -21.65 -10.22 -7.72
CA LEU A 773 -22.17 -9.75 -9.02
C LEU A 773 -21.30 -8.64 -9.63
N GLY A 774 -20.26 -8.18 -8.91
CA GLY A 774 -19.39 -7.10 -9.38
C GLY A 774 -19.92 -5.71 -9.05
N VAL A 775 -19.60 -4.76 -9.91
CA VAL A 775 -19.92 -3.34 -9.78
C VAL A 775 -21.00 -2.90 -10.78
N MET A 776 -21.61 -1.75 -10.56
CA MET A 776 -22.63 -1.16 -11.44
C MET A 776 -23.83 -2.08 -11.73
N VAL A 777 -24.20 -2.91 -10.77
CA VAL A 777 -25.20 -3.95 -10.96
C VAL A 777 -26.62 -3.38 -10.91
N PRO A 778 -27.41 -3.49 -11.99
CA PRO A 778 -28.80 -3.03 -11.99
C PRO A 778 -29.69 -3.83 -11.02
N ALA A 779 -30.71 -3.18 -10.45
CA ALA A 779 -31.66 -3.82 -9.53
C ALA A 779 -32.27 -5.11 -10.10
N GLU A 780 -32.66 -5.10 -11.37
CA GLU A 780 -33.24 -6.24 -12.07
C GLU A 780 -32.31 -7.45 -12.09
N GLN A 781 -31.00 -7.23 -12.28
CA GLN A 781 -29.99 -8.28 -12.29
C GLN A 781 -29.76 -8.86 -10.89
N ILE A 782 -29.73 -8.00 -9.86
CA ILE A 782 -29.61 -8.43 -8.46
C ILE A 782 -30.79 -9.32 -8.10
N ILE A 783 -32.02 -8.89 -8.40
CA ILE A 783 -33.25 -9.62 -8.09
C ILE A 783 -33.32 -10.93 -8.84
N LYS A 784 -33.05 -10.90 -10.16
CA LYS A 784 -33.03 -12.10 -10.99
C LYS A 784 -32.05 -13.14 -10.43
N LYS A 785 -30.84 -12.71 -10.10
CA LYS A 785 -29.83 -13.58 -9.56
C LYS A 785 -30.16 -14.09 -8.16
N ALA A 786 -30.77 -13.26 -7.32
CA ALA A 786 -31.23 -13.67 -5.99
C ALA A 786 -32.31 -14.79 -6.07
N ILE A 787 -33.20 -14.72 -7.03
CA ILE A 787 -34.23 -15.74 -7.27
C ILE A 787 -33.61 -17.02 -7.85
N GLU A 788 -32.75 -16.88 -8.88
CA GLU A 788 -32.09 -18.02 -9.55
C GLU A 788 -31.26 -18.84 -8.56
N GLU A 789 -30.47 -18.17 -7.75
CA GLU A 789 -29.55 -18.79 -6.80
C GLU A 789 -30.21 -19.15 -5.45
N LYS A 790 -31.44 -18.70 -5.22
CA LYS A 790 -32.16 -18.83 -3.94
C LYS A 790 -31.33 -18.23 -2.79
N ALA A 791 -30.94 -16.98 -2.97
CA ALA A 791 -30.13 -16.29 -1.98
C ALA A 791 -30.87 -16.11 -0.65
N ASP A 792 -30.15 -16.27 0.44
CA ASP A 792 -30.69 -16.06 1.79
C ASP A 792 -30.51 -14.61 2.24
N ILE A 793 -29.52 -13.90 1.69
CA ILE A 793 -29.20 -12.49 2.00
C ILE A 793 -28.72 -11.78 0.74
N ILE A 794 -29.05 -10.49 0.61
CA ILE A 794 -28.51 -9.60 -0.41
C ILE A 794 -27.71 -8.50 0.29
N GLY A 795 -26.43 -8.35 -0.05
CA GLY A 795 -25.57 -7.26 0.42
C GLY A 795 -25.36 -6.23 -0.69
N LEU A 796 -25.69 -4.98 -0.40
CA LEU A 796 -25.55 -3.84 -1.31
C LEU A 796 -24.43 -2.93 -0.81
N SER A 797 -23.52 -2.55 -1.72
CA SER A 797 -22.42 -1.62 -1.46
C SER A 797 -22.53 -0.38 -2.31
N GLY A 798 -22.09 0.75 -1.77
CA GLY A 798 -21.98 2.01 -2.49
C GLY A 798 -21.10 3.01 -1.75
N LEU A 799 -20.33 3.79 -2.52
CA LEU A 799 -19.39 4.78 -1.99
C LEU A 799 -19.78 6.22 -2.33
N ILE A 800 -20.57 6.43 -3.37
CA ILE A 800 -20.96 7.76 -3.85
C ILE A 800 -22.43 8.08 -3.52
N THR A 801 -22.78 9.35 -3.44
CA THR A 801 -24.14 9.78 -3.05
C THR A 801 -25.24 9.20 -3.95
N PRO A 802 -25.10 9.10 -5.29
CA PRO A 802 -26.10 8.47 -6.14
C PRO A 802 -26.40 7.00 -5.80
N SER A 803 -25.44 6.28 -5.20
CA SER A 803 -25.64 4.88 -4.79
C SER A 803 -26.75 4.74 -3.74
N LEU A 804 -26.97 5.77 -2.93
CA LEU A 804 -28.04 5.77 -1.92
C LEU A 804 -29.43 5.70 -2.55
N GLU A 805 -29.65 6.38 -3.67
CA GLU A 805 -30.93 6.32 -4.41
C GLU A 805 -31.11 4.97 -5.10
N GLU A 806 -30.02 4.40 -5.64
CA GLU A 806 -30.09 3.08 -6.27
C GLU A 806 -30.35 1.96 -5.24
N MET A 807 -29.86 2.09 -4.00
CA MET A 807 -30.21 1.16 -2.92
C MET A 807 -31.70 1.22 -2.57
N ILE A 808 -32.32 2.41 -2.61
CA ILE A 808 -33.74 2.57 -2.45
C ILE A 808 -34.49 1.90 -3.61
N ASN A 809 -34.02 2.11 -4.86
CA ASN A 809 -34.58 1.50 -6.04
C ASN A 809 -34.54 -0.04 -5.97
N VAL A 810 -33.40 -0.63 -5.56
CA VAL A 810 -33.29 -2.09 -5.37
C VAL A 810 -34.34 -2.59 -4.36
N ALA A 811 -34.47 -1.92 -3.22
CA ALA A 811 -35.45 -2.28 -2.20
C ALA A 811 -36.89 -2.22 -2.71
N GLN A 812 -37.24 -1.16 -3.47
CA GLN A 812 -38.58 -1.01 -4.09
C GLN A 812 -38.87 -2.08 -5.15
N GLU A 813 -37.90 -2.43 -5.97
CA GLU A 813 -38.03 -3.48 -6.97
C GLU A 813 -38.13 -4.87 -6.34
N MET A 814 -37.45 -5.13 -5.21
CA MET A 814 -37.58 -6.35 -4.41
C MET A 814 -38.99 -6.44 -3.80
N GLU A 815 -39.56 -5.35 -3.28
CA GLU A 815 -40.93 -5.28 -2.78
C GLU A 815 -41.95 -5.60 -3.90
N LYS A 816 -41.76 -5.01 -5.07
CA LYS A 816 -42.61 -5.30 -6.25
C LYS A 816 -42.52 -6.75 -6.70
N ALA A 817 -41.35 -7.38 -6.54
CA ALA A 817 -41.15 -8.80 -6.87
C ALA A 817 -41.68 -9.73 -5.77
N GLY A 818 -42.20 -9.21 -4.66
CA GLY A 818 -42.75 -9.99 -3.55
C GLY A 818 -41.69 -10.81 -2.81
N LEU A 819 -40.44 -10.30 -2.75
CA LEU A 819 -39.36 -10.92 -2.03
C LEU A 819 -39.32 -10.38 -0.59
N ASP A 820 -38.90 -11.23 0.33
CA ASP A 820 -38.69 -10.92 1.76
C ASP A 820 -37.23 -11.16 2.21
N ILE A 821 -36.31 -11.34 1.24
CA ILE A 821 -34.88 -11.63 1.49
C ILE A 821 -34.23 -10.45 2.25
N PRO A 822 -33.55 -10.68 3.37
CA PRO A 822 -32.86 -9.63 4.10
C PRO A 822 -31.86 -8.86 3.25
N ILE A 823 -31.88 -7.53 3.37
CA ILE A 823 -30.92 -6.64 2.69
C ILE A 823 -29.91 -6.11 3.72
N MET A 824 -28.63 -6.27 3.44
CA MET A 824 -27.54 -5.67 4.20
C MET A 824 -26.97 -4.50 3.40
N ILE A 825 -26.98 -3.31 3.99
CA ILE A 825 -26.57 -2.06 3.36
C ILE A 825 -25.22 -1.64 3.91
N GLY A 826 -24.20 -1.58 3.07
CA GLY A 826 -22.84 -1.16 3.40
C GLY A 826 -22.28 -0.10 2.46
N GLY A 827 -21.16 0.51 2.87
CA GLY A 827 -20.44 1.52 2.10
C GLY A 827 -20.31 2.85 2.86
N ALA A 828 -19.29 3.62 2.52
CA ALA A 828 -18.88 4.80 3.30
C ALA A 828 -19.93 5.93 3.33
N THR A 829 -20.77 6.04 2.31
CA THR A 829 -21.87 7.04 2.25
C THR A 829 -23.15 6.57 2.93
N THR A 830 -23.25 5.29 3.28
CA THR A 830 -24.45 4.73 3.90
C THR A 830 -24.52 5.05 5.38
N SER A 831 -25.72 5.18 5.91
CA SER A 831 -25.91 5.40 7.35
C SER A 831 -27.19 4.74 7.85
N GLN A 832 -27.21 4.47 9.16
CA GLN A 832 -28.39 3.91 9.80
C GLN A 832 -29.62 4.83 9.69
N LEU A 833 -29.42 6.15 9.69
CA LEU A 833 -30.49 7.12 9.54
C LEU A 833 -31.07 7.07 8.11
N HIS A 834 -30.22 6.97 7.07
CA HIS A 834 -30.64 6.82 5.69
C HIS A 834 -31.46 5.53 5.50
N VAL A 835 -30.97 4.41 6.03
CA VAL A 835 -31.72 3.13 6.01
C VAL A 835 -33.07 3.29 6.69
N ALA A 836 -33.10 3.87 7.88
CA ALA A 836 -34.33 4.06 8.66
C ALA A 836 -35.37 4.97 7.96
N LEU A 837 -34.93 6.04 7.28
CA LEU A 837 -35.82 7.04 6.67
C LEU A 837 -36.24 6.69 5.24
N LYS A 838 -35.38 6.03 4.46
CA LYS A 838 -35.52 5.91 3.01
C LYS A 838 -35.64 4.49 2.49
N ILE A 839 -34.92 3.52 3.06
CA ILE A 839 -34.89 2.15 2.54
C ILE A 839 -35.90 1.26 3.28
N ALA A 840 -35.81 1.18 4.61
CA ALA A 840 -36.71 0.35 5.40
C ALA A 840 -38.21 0.65 5.25
N PRO A 841 -38.67 1.92 4.99
CA PRO A 841 -40.08 2.17 4.77
C PRO A 841 -40.62 1.67 3.43
N VAL A 842 -39.80 1.37 2.46
CA VAL A 842 -40.19 0.97 1.10
C VAL A 842 -40.00 -0.52 0.83
N TYR A 843 -39.59 -1.29 1.86
CA TYR A 843 -39.37 -2.72 1.77
C TYR A 843 -39.93 -3.44 3.00
N GLY A 844 -40.71 -4.50 2.78
CA GLY A 844 -41.31 -5.28 3.86
C GLY A 844 -40.37 -6.28 4.54
N GLY A 845 -39.28 -6.68 3.87
CA GLY A 845 -38.26 -7.54 4.42
C GLY A 845 -37.27 -6.81 5.32
N PRO A 846 -36.41 -7.58 6.07
CA PRO A 846 -35.42 -6.97 6.95
C PRO A 846 -34.38 -6.15 6.19
N VAL A 847 -34.08 -4.94 6.63
CA VAL A 847 -32.98 -4.11 6.12
C VAL A 847 -32.03 -3.77 7.25
N VAL A 848 -30.76 -4.07 7.10
CA VAL A 848 -29.75 -3.88 8.15
C VAL A 848 -28.62 -3.00 7.62
N TRP A 849 -28.32 -1.93 8.33
CA TRP A 849 -27.15 -1.12 8.04
C TRP A 849 -25.89 -1.72 8.67
N MET A 850 -24.86 -1.87 7.86
CA MET A 850 -23.56 -2.39 8.24
C MET A 850 -22.55 -1.25 8.37
N LYS A 851 -22.11 -0.99 9.60
CA LYS A 851 -21.13 0.06 9.88
C LYS A 851 -19.75 -0.26 9.29
N ASP A 852 -19.37 -1.53 9.34
CA ASP A 852 -18.10 -2.04 8.84
C ASP A 852 -18.23 -3.49 8.38
N ALA A 853 -17.21 -3.98 7.68
CA ALA A 853 -17.25 -5.31 7.08
C ALA A 853 -17.31 -6.44 8.12
N SER A 854 -16.74 -6.27 9.31
CA SER A 854 -16.67 -7.31 10.34
C SER A 854 -18.05 -7.65 10.92
N GLN A 855 -18.99 -6.72 10.92
CA GLN A 855 -20.34 -6.90 11.47
C GLN A 855 -21.25 -7.74 10.57
N ASN A 856 -20.87 -7.93 9.28
CA ASN A 856 -21.73 -8.62 8.32
C ASN A 856 -22.02 -10.08 8.70
N SER A 857 -21.02 -10.81 9.16
CA SER A 857 -21.20 -12.22 9.54
C SER A 857 -22.10 -12.39 10.76
N LEU A 858 -21.96 -11.51 11.76
CA LEU A 858 -22.79 -11.54 12.97
C LEU A 858 -24.25 -11.18 12.66
N ALA A 859 -24.48 -10.15 11.85
CA ALA A 859 -25.83 -9.77 11.42
C ALA A 859 -26.48 -10.89 10.57
N ALA A 860 -25.73 -11.49 9.64
CA ALA A 860 -26.19 -12.60 8.82
C ALA A 860 -26.57 -13.82 9.67
N ALA A 861 -25.76 -14.18 10.67
CA ALA A 861 -26.04 -15.29 11.58
C ALA A 861 -27.35 -15.06 12.34
N ARG A 862 -27.61 -13.84 12.86
CA ARG A 862 -28.86 -13.50 13.55
C ARG A 862 -30.07 -13.48 12.61
N LEU A 863 -29.90 -13.03 11.36
CA LEU A 863 -30.98 -13.00 10.35
C LEU A 863 -31.39 -14.40 9.87
N LEU A 864 -30.46 -15.35 9.80
CA LEU A 864 -30.73 -16.71 9.33
C LEU A 864 -31.05 -17.70 10.46
N ASN A 865 -30.87 -17.27 11.70
CA ASN A 865 -31.26 -18.09 12.86
C ASN A 865 -32.73 -17.92 13.18
N LYS A 866 -33.58 -18.88 12.82
CA LYS A 866 -35.04 -18.85 13.03
C LYS A 866 -35.47 -18.58 14.48
N SER A 867 -34.64 -18.81 15.48
CA SER A 867 -34.94 -18.52 16.88
C SER A 867 -34.64 -17.06 17.27
N GLU A 868 -33.77 -16.36 16.56
CA GLU A 868 -33.32 -15.01 16.86
C GLU A 868 -33.82 -13.98 15.86
N GLU A 869 -34.16 -14.38 14.66
CA GLU A 869 -34.56 -13.51 13.54
C GLU A 869 -35.66 -12.53 13.95
N THR A 870 -36.78 -13.03 14.49
CA THR A 870 -37.93 -12.19 14.87
C THR A 870 -37.54 -11.18 15.95
N ALA A 871 -36.74 -11.58 16.94
CA ALA A 871 -36.29 -10.67 17.99
C ALA A 871 -35.35 -9.59 17.43
N TYR A 872 -34.43 -9.98 16.53
CA TYR A 872 -33.50 -9.05 15.91
C TYR A 872 -34.18 -8.06 14.98
N VAL A 873 -35.13 -8.51 14.17
CA VAL A 873 -35.92 -7.62 13.28
C VAL A 873 -36.74 -6.64 14.09
N ASN A 874 -37.36 -7.07 15.19
CA ASN A 874 -38.08 -6.16 16.10
C ASN A 874 -37.15 -5.11 16.72
N GLU A 875 -35.97 -5.51 17.20
CA GLU A 875 -34.96 -4.59 17.73
C GLU A 875 -34.56 -3.51 16.69
N LEU A 876 -34.37 -3.92 15.42
CA LEU A 876 -34.05 -3.01 14.32
C LEU A 876 -35.22 -2.04 14.04
N ASN A 877 -36.44 -2.53 14.00
CA ASN A 877 -37.63 -1.71 13.73
C ASN A 877 -37.85 -0.68 14.82
N ASP A 878 -37.75 -1.07 16.09
CA ASP A 878 -37.86 -0.15 17.25
C ASP A 878 -36.79 0.96 17.15
N LYS A 879 -35.58 0.60 16.77
CA LYS A 879 -34.47 1.53 16.58
C LYS A 879 -34.74 2.49 15.43
N TYR A 880 -35.28 1.98 14.31
CA TYR A 880 -35.62 2.82 13.16
C TYR A 880 -36.78 3.75 13.43
N GLU A 881 -37.78 3.31 14.20
CA GLU A 881 -38.87 4.18 14.65
C GLU A 881 -38.37 5.32 15.54
N SER A 882 -37.49 5.02 16.47
CA SER A 882 -36.83 6.01 17.33
C SER A 882 -36.03 7.05 16.51
N LEU A 883 -35.27 6.59 15.50
CA LEU A 883 -34.52 7.48 14.60
C LEU A 883 -35.42 8.36 13.76
N ARG A 884 -36.55 7.83 13.24
CA ARG A 884 -37.55 8.59 12.49
C ARG A 884 -38.19 9.66 13.35
N ALA A 885 -38.62 9.31 14.58
CA ALA A 885 -39.23 10.26 15.52
C ALA A 885 -38.23 11.38 15.88
N GLY A 886 -37.00 11.05 16.21
CA GLY A 886 -35.97 12.04 16.52
C GLY A 886 -35.63 12.98 15.36
N TYR A 887 -35.75 12.50 14.13
CA TYR A 887 -35.50 13.31 12.91
C TYR A 887 -36.68 14.26 12.65
N GLN A 888 -37.94 13.78 12.81
CA GLN A 888 -39.13 14.62 12.68
C GLN A 888 -39.20 15.72 13.74
N ASP A 889 -38.84 15.43 15.00
CA ASP A 889 -38.75 16.42 16.08
C ASP A 889 -37.73 17.54 15.77
N LYS A 890 -36.59 17.21 15.11
CA LYS A 890 -35.62 18.21 14.68
C LYS A 890 -36.16 19.13 13.57
N GLN A 891 -36.96 18.60 12.63
CA GLN A 891 -37.57 19.40 11.55
C GLN A 891 -38.72 20.29 12.08
N GLN A 892 -39.46 19.88 13.10
CA GLN A 892 -40.53 20.66 13.69
C GLN A 892 -40.06 21.86 14.54
N LYS A 893 -38.74 21.92 14.87
CA LYS A 893 -38.14 23.03 15.65
C LYS A 893 -37.77 24.26 14.82
N LEU A 894 -37.98 24.26 13.52
CA LEU A 894 -37.78 25.44 12.70
C LEU A 894 -38.95 26.40 12.92
N LEU A 895 -38.69 27.53 13.53
CA LEU A 895 -39.67 28.61 13.71
C LEU A 895 -39.99 29.22 12.33
N PRO A 896 -41.25 29.62 12.07
CA PRO A 896 -41.56 30.45 10.92
C PRO A 896 -40.63 31.67 10.88
N ILE A 897 -40.22 32.07 9.67
CA ILE A 897 -39.22 33.14 9.48
C ILE A 897 -39.60 34.46 10.19
N GLU A 898 -40.89 34.78 10.29
CA GLU A 898 -41.38 35.95 11.00
C GLU A 898 -41.19 35.83 12.55
N GLU A 899 -41.36 34.63 13.07
CA GLU A 899 -41.18 34.37 14.49
C GLU A 899 -39.70 34.28 14.85
N ALA A 900 -38.86 33.70 14.00
CA ALA A 900 -37.43 33.71 14.12
C ALA A 900 -36.86 35.15 14.08
N ARG A 901 -37.41 36.02 13.22
CA ARG A 901 -37.03 37.44 13.17
C ARG A 901 -37.44 38.21 14.43
N LYS A 902 -38.56 37.86 15.08
CA LYS A 902 -38.95 38.45 16.38
C LYS A 902 -38.01 38.00 17.53
N ASN A 903 -37.52 36.77 17.45
CA ASN A 903 -36.64 36.16 18.44
C ASN A 903 -35.14 36.41 18.14
N ARG A 904 -34.81 37.28 17.19
CA ARG A 904 -33.40 37.59 16.89
C ARG A 904 -32.67 38.15 18.11
N LEU A 905 -31.43 37.79 18.27
CA LEU A 905 -30.56 38.33 19.30
C LEU A 905 -30.35 39.84 19.05
N ARG A 906 -30.70 40.65 20.03
CA ARG A 906 -30.60 42.13 19.96
C ARG A 906 -29.50 42.56 20.93
N LEU A 907 -28.23 42.43 20.50
CA LEU A 907 -27.09 42.77 21.34
C LEU A 907 -26.71 44.28 21.31
N PHE A 908 -27.32 45.03 20.38
CA PHE A 908 -26.94 46.45 20.13
C PHE A 908 -28.18 47.37 19.90
N ASP A 909 -29.35 47.01 20.36
CA ASP A 909 -30.51 47.84 20.30
C ASP A 909 -30.69 48.58 21.67
N ASP A 910 -29.68 49.44 22.02
CA ASP A 910 -29.84 50.54 23.01
C ASP A 910 -29.49 51.85 22.38
#